data_409b1bb9c00a2c1bd9a198858d18ca62
#
_entry.id   409b1bb9c00a2c1bd9a198858d18ca62
#
_cell.length_a   1.000
_cell.length_b   1.000
_cell.length_c   1.000
_cell.angle_alpha   90.00
_cell.angle_beta   90.00
_cell.angle_gamma   90.00
#
_symmetry.space_group_name_H-M   'P 1'
#
loop_
_entity.id
_entity.type
_entity.pdbx_description
1 polymer ?
#
loop_
_entity_poly.entity_id
_entity_poly.type
_entity_poly.pdbx_seq_one_letter_code
_entity_poly.pdbx_strand_id
1 'polypeptide(L)'
;MRHGYYADTYPMKYRVYRISAAFFLAIALPLFFSNAQKGNSVEEEIIQNETIQMEEIPEIKSEYDGTLLAAETGLYQVKEGMLWPLWTKGSVSRIVKGKSWFFLTSEGVIKSDDLINFEDISEGLPHLTIKRYKDGVKSFENQAAALKDLKMHPQNPDVLVTMTRDEVFITRDGGKKWWSLGFCARTNGAKSIAVANMKDSDGVERLTVFISHPLYGLSYIQPDRKNASWIDITAGFEKLPTMSDPDEIADIVPVCYVDETGNTTTEVYLSQSYIPNIYKLDWDAKKAIKIGEKNAGSNGVGGNSGVELDTIDSLFVDGNTLYFVCRNGFSSFNLGTRQFDGAPEEAELWETLSRLSGRRALCLYIPKGVTKFSKPVTLNEMWLFDMEKPQTQYADVAMDKRGLYIPAGQNNPGSQLQGFIDTAKANGLNTVVVDMKDDYGLLRYKTDNEKVLQKATISSYAIDIEKFIKQCKENGIYLVARIVVFKDRNLWRYDGNKYAIVDYATGEPWRGIRSYDYETDEDGNVLSKTATNYYDENWVDPYCEEVWEYNIDIAKDLVAKGFDEIQFDYIRFPTDGLNLDRVKYRWRDTGMDKESALISFLSYARSNIDAPIGIDIYGQNGWYRSGTRTGQDVELLSPYVDVICPMFYPSHFEQYFLAQTPAVERPYRIYYYGCYRNTVIARNKVIVRPWVQAFYLAVSYDKTYYDKDYVKREIFGVRDAIDRGYMYWNNSGKYDYISPDPGDAEYPY
;
A
#
# COMPACT_ATOMS: atom_id res chain seq x y z
N MET A 1 32.06 -28.71 -15.36
CA MET A 1 31.53 -27.59 -16.15
C MET A 1 30.62 -26.78 -15.22
N ARG A 2 31.09 -25.63 -14.81
CA ARG A 2 30.40 -24.73 -13.87
C ARG A 2 29.57 -23.77 -14.71
N HIS A 3 28.27 -23.84 -14.62
CA HIS A 3 27.41 -22.73 -15.05
C HIS A 3 26.91 -22.05 -13.77
N GLY A 4 27.58 -20.96 -13.43
CA GLY A 4 27.07 -20.01 -12.45
C GLY A 4 25.96 -19.20 -13.11
N TYR A 5 24.78 -19.24 -12.54
CA TYR A 5 23.73 -18.30 -12.86
C TYR A 5 24.06 -16.98 -12.16
N TYR A 6 24.58 -16.03 -12.91
CA TYR A 6 24.55 -14.63 -12.50
C TYR A 6 23.11 -14.16 -12.70
N ALA A 7 22.39 -13.88 -11.63
CA ALA A 7 21.32 -12.93 -11.71
C ALA A 7 22.01 -11.58 -11.97
N ASP A 8 21.91 -11.08 -13.21
CA ASP A 8 22.38 -9.73 -13.54
C ASP A 8 21.53 -8.72 -12.77
N THR A 9 21.98 -8.42 -11.53
CA THR A 9 21.51 -7.29 -10.75
C THR A 9 22.19 -6.05 -11.28
N TYR A 10 21.79 -5.59 -12.48
CA TYR A 10 22.16 -4.25 -12.90
C TYR A 10 21.26 -3.26 -12.18
N PRO A 11 21.84 -2.25 -11.52
CA PRO A 11 21.06 -1.13 -11.06
C PRO A 11 20.33 -0.54 -12.25
N MET A 12 19.00 -0.40 -12.12
CA MET A 12 18.23 0.29 -13.14
C MET A 12 18.72 1.73 -13.21
N LYS A 13 19.62 2.01 -14.15
CA LYS A 13 19.88 3.37 -14.56
C LYS A 13 18.60 3.86 -15.20
N TYR A 14 17.82 4.62 -14.43
CA TYR A 14 16.74 5.39 -14.97
C TYR A 14 17.30 6.25 -16.09
N ARG A 15 17.12 5.83 -17.34
CA ARG A 15 17.18 6.75 -18.45
C ARG A 15 15.97 7.66 -18.30
N VAL A 16 16.16 8.72 -17.50
CA VAL A 16 15.35 9.92 -17.64
C VAL A 16 15.53 10.31 -19.10
N TYR A 17 14.56 9.99 -19.95
CA TYR A 17 14.44 10.66 -21.22
C TYR A 17 14.12 12.11 -20.87
N ARG A 18 15.17 12.92 -20.69
CA ARG A 18 15.06 14.35 -20.85
C ARG A 18 14.70 14.58 -22.31
N ILE A 19 13.43 14.43 -22.62
CA ILE A 19 12.86 15.11 -23.78
C ILE A 19 12.99 16.57 -23.41
N SER A 20 13.91 17.24 -24.07
CA SER A 20 14.19 18.64 -23.81
C SER A 20 12.87 19.40 -23.88
N ALA A 21 12.50 19.97 -22.76
CA ALA A 21 11.32 20.83 -22.58
C ALA A 21 11.27 22.07 -23.51
N ALA A 22 12.19 22.15 -24.47
CA ALA A 22 12.34 23.26 -25.39
C ALA A 22 11.36 23.27 -26.58
N PHE A 23 10.58 22.19 -26.81
CA PHE A 23 9.70 22.15 -27.98
C PHE A 23 8.19 22.26 -27.65
N PHE A 24 7.79 22.20 -26.36
CA PHE A 24 6.38 22.20 -25.96
C PHE A 24 5.87 23.50 -25.33
N LEU A 25 6.69 24.54 -25.26
CA LEU A 25 6.28 25.85 -24.68
C LEU A 25 5.71 26.84 -25.72
N ALA A 26 5.43 26.40 -26.95
CA ALA A 26 5.03 27.32 -28.03
C ALA A 26 3.52 27.30 -28.37
N ILE A 27 2.68 26.45 -27.79
CA ILE A 27 1.27 26.37 -28.24
C ILE A 27 0.22 26.36 -27.11
N ALA A 28 0.50 26.69 -25.90
CA ALA A 28 -0.60 26.79 -24.95
C ALA A 28 -0.35 27.69 -23.74
N LEU A 29 0.04 28.95 -23.96
CA LEU A 29 -0.19 30.00 -22.98
C LEU A 29 0.05 31.38 -23.62
N PRO A 30 -0.98 32.15 -23.89
CA PRO A 30 -0.84 33.57 -23.67
C PRO A 30 -1.74 34.00 -22.52
N LEU A 31 -1.21 34.93 -21.77
CA LEU A 31 -1.90 35.78 -20.82
C LEU A 31 -2.02 35.26 -19.38
N PHE A 32 -1.01 35.59 -18.59
CA PHE A 32 -1.16 36.47 -17.42
C PHE A 32 0.21 36.68 -16.76
N PHE A 33 0.95 37.66 -17.29
CA PHE A 33 1.96 38.37 -16.52
C PHE A 33 1.81 39.85 -16.82
N SER A 34 1.23 40.59 -15.90
CA SER A 34 1.55 42.01 -15.76
C SER A 34 1.23 42.47 -14.33
N ASN A 35 2.31 42.94 -13.70
CA ASN A 35 2.33 43.92 -12.63
C ASN A 35 1.98 43.52 -11.19
N ALA A 36 3.02 43.16 -10.46
CA ALA A 36 3.07 43.33 -9.01
C ALA A 36 3.72 44.70 -8.71
N GLN A 37 2.99 45.63 -8.12
CA GLN A 37 3.55 46.67 -7.28
C GLN A 37 2.65 46.95 -6.06
N LYS A 38 3.25 46.66 -4.90
CA LYS A 38 3.10 47.24 -3.56
C LYS A 38 1.72 47.65 -3.03
N GLY A 39 1.38 47.12 -1.87
CA GLY A 39 0.48 47.76 -0.90
C GLY A 39 -0.12 46.78 0.11
N ASN A 40 0.24 46.96 1.37
CA ASN A 40 -0.27 46.25 2.54
C ASN A 40 -1.79 46.33 2.69
N SER A 41 -2.43 45.19 2.95
CA SER A 41 -3.44 45.03 4.02
C SER A 41 -3.93 43.58 4.04
N VAL A 42 -4.05 43.04 5.23
CA VAL A 42 -4.61 41.69 5.53
C VAL A 42 -6.12 41.82 5.34
N GLU A 43 -6.67 41.12 4.37
CA GLU A 43 -8.09 40.79 4.29
C GLU A 43 -8.25 39.35 3.79
N GLU A 44 -9.17 38.66 4.44
CA GLU A 44 -9.54 37.27 4.21
C GLU A 44 -9.93 37.04 2.74
N GLU A 45 -9.13 36.25 1.99
CA GLU A 45 -9.55 35.76 0.68
C GLU A 45 -10.41 34.50 0.84
N ILE A 46 -11.70 34.73 0.68
CA ILE A 46 -12.68 33.67 0.39
C ILE A 46 -12.28 33.07 -0.96
N ILE A 47 -11.98 31.79 -0.97
CA ILE A 47 -11.76 31.02 -2.20
C ILE A 47 -13.07 31.05 -2.99
N GLN A 48 -13.15 31.93 -3.98
CA GLN A 48 -14.22 31.88 -4.98
C GLN A 48 -14.01 30.65 -5.85
N ASN A 49 -14.98 29.75 -5.82
CA ASN A 49 -15.15 28.71 -6.81
C ASN A 49 -15.18 29.36 -8.20
N GLU A 50 -14.13 29.20 -8.99
CA GLU A 50 -14.19 29.46 -10.41
C GLU A 50 -15.19 28.51 -11.05
N THR A 51 -16.32 29.04 -11.42
CA THR A 51 -17.33 28.34 -12.23
C THR A 51 -16.71 28.13 -13.60
N ILE A 52 -16.23 26.92 -13.87
CA ILE A 52 -15.82 26.52 -15.22
C ILE A 52 -17.06 26.65 -16.10
N GLN A 53 -17.04 27.59 -17.06
CA GLN A 53 -18.07 27.68 -18.07
C GLN A 53 -18.08 26.38 -18.87
N MET A 54 -19.15 25.60 -18.73
CA MET A 54 -19.41 24.43 -19.54
C MET A 54 -19.78 24.90 -20.95
N GLU A 55 -18.89 24.67 -21.93
CA GLU A 55 -19.28 24.67 -23.33
C GLU A 55 -20.25 23.52 -23.56
N GLU A 56 -21.25 23.73 -24.43
CA GLU A 56 -22.25 22.72 -24.76
C GLU A 56 -21.59 21.41 -25.21
N ILE A 57 -21.90 20.34 -24.48
CA ILE A 57 -21.41 18.99 -24.79
C ILE A 57 -22.07 18.52 -26.08
N PRO A 58 -21.30 18.14 -27.12
CA PRO A 58 -21.89 17.64 -28.37
C PRO A 58 -22.65 16.32 -28.13
N GLU A 59 -23.76 16.18 -28.82
CA GLU A 59 -24.65 15.01 -28.80
C GLU A 59 -23.83 13.72 -29.05
N ILE A 60 -23.73 12.83 -28.05
CA ILE A 60 -22.95 11.60 -28.15
C ILE A 60 -23.69 10.59 -29.00
N LYS A 61 -23.08 10.15 -30.08
CA LYS A 61 -23.64 9.07 -30.95
C LYS A 61 -23.65 7.76 -30.13
N SER A 62 -24.54 6.86 -30.49
CA SER A 62 -24.84 5.59 -29.80
C SER A 62 -23.66 4.63 -29.62
N GLU A 63 -22.53 4.86 -30.25
CA GLU A 63 -21.29 4.16 -30.06
C GLU A 63 -20.18 5.18 -29.67
N TYR A 64 -19.73 5.12 -28.42
CA TYR A 64 -18.67 5.98 -27.95
C TYR A 64 -17.33 5.50 -28.52
N ASP A 65 -16.67 6.37 -29.26
CA ASP A 65 -15.41 6.12 -29.97
C ASP A 65 -14.18 6.80 -29.33
N GLY A 66 -14.35 7.38 -28.16
CA GLY A 66 -13.28 8.10 -27.44
C GLY A 66 -12.56 7.23 -26.42
N THR A 67 -11.29 7.54 -26.20
CA THR A 67 -10.49 6.96 -25.10
C THR A 67 -10.90 7.58 -23.77
N LEU A 68 -11.10 6.74 -22.74
CA LEU A 68 -11.39 7.18 -21.38
C LEU A 68 -10.19 6.95 -20.48
N LEU A 69 -9.85 7.93 -19.68
CA LEU A 69 -8.86 7.84 -18.62
C LEU A 69 -9.53 7.95 -17.25
N ALA A 70 -9.40 6.91 -16.45
CA ALA A 70 -9.73 6.91 -15.03
C ALA A 70 -8.49 7.25 -14.22
N ALA A 71 -8.59 8.20 -13.29
CA ALA A 71 -7.49 8.72 -12.52
C ALA A 71 -7.87 8.96 -11.06
N GLU A 72 -6.88 9.31 -10.24
CA GLU A 72 -7.08 9.72 -8.85
C GLU A 72 -8.04 10.92 -8.69
N THR A 73 -8.14 11.75 -9.72
CA THR A 73 -8.95 12.97 -9.71
C THR A 73 -10.28 12.84 -10.43
N GLY A 74 -10.57 11.67 -11.01
CA GLY A 74 -11.84 11.44 -11.68
C GLY A 74 -11.75 10.65 -12.99
N LEU A 75 -12.82 10.73 -13.77
CA LEU A 75 -12.95 10.15 -15.10
C LEU A 75 -12.84 11.25 -16.15
N TYR A 76 -12.05 11.01 -17.17
CA TYR A 76 -11.76 11.96 -18.24
C TYR A 76 -11.90 11.30 -19.60
N GLN A 77 -12.36 12.07 -20.58
CA GLN A 77 -12.21 11.75 -21.98
C GLN A 77 -10.87 12.27 -22.49
N VAL A 78 -10.15 11.45 -23.23
CA VAL A 78 -8.96 11.88 -23.97
C VAL A 78 -9.37 12.31 -25.36
N LYS A 79 -9.25 13.58 -25.67
CA LYS A 79 -9.60 14.12 -26.99
C LYS A 79 -8.60 15.20 -27.40
N GLU A 80 -8.06 15.11 -28.63
CA GLU A 80 -7.11 16.07 -29.18
C GLU A 80 -5.88 16.33 -28.27
N GLY A 81 -5.43 15.28 -27.54
CA GLY A 81 -4.31 15.39 -26.59
C GLY A 81 -4.62 16.11 -25.28
N MET A 82 -5.90 16.40 -25.01
CA MET A 82 -6.38 17.04 -23.78
C MET A 82 -7.28 16.10 -22.99
N LEU A 83 -7.38 16.34 -21.68
CA LEU A 83 -8.30 15.66 -20.78
C LEU A 83 -9.56 16.51 -20.54
N TRP A 84 -10.68 15.96 -20.92
CA TRP A 84 -12.00 16.54 -20.67
C TRP A 84 -12.66 15.84 -19.49
N PRO A 85 -13.01 16.55 -18.42
CA PRO A 85 -13.59 15.92 -17.24
C PRO A 85 -15.02 15.46 -17.53
N LEU A 86 -15.31 14.20 -17.17
CA LEU A 86 -16.64 13.62 -17.23
C LEU A 86 -17.27 13.47 -15.85
N TRP A 87 -16.47 12.99 -14.87
CA TRP A 87 -16.89 12.83 -13.50
C TRP A 87 -15.69 13.06 -12.57
N THR A 88 -15.82 13.98 -11.58
CA THR A 88 -14.69 14.45 -10.75
C THR A 88 -15.01 14.53 -9.26
N LYS A 89 -16.01 13.74 -8.81
CA LYS A 89 -16.37 13.71 -7.38
C LYS A 89 -15.42 12.87 -6.52
N GLY A 90 -14.55 12.07 -7.13
CA GLY A 90 -13.58 11.23 -6.46
C GLY A 90 -12.68 10.51 -7.45
N SER A 91 -11.84 9.59 -6.96
CA SER A 91 -11.01 8.76 -7.83
C SER A 91 -11.84 7.73 -8.57
N VAL A 92 -11.39 7.36 -9.77
CA VAL A 92 -11.96 6.26 -10.56
C VAL A 92 -10.84 5.26 -10.84
N SER A 93 -11.04 4.00 -10.46
CA SER A 93 -9.99 2.98 -10.53
C SER A 93 -10.28 1.86 -11.53
N ARG A 94 -11.53 1.69 -11.97
CA ARG A 94 -11.90 0.70 -12.99
C ARG A 94 -12.93 1.26 -13.93
N ILE A 95 -12.82 0.84 -15.18
CA ILE A 95 -13.82 1.09 -16.25
C ILE A 95 -14.24 -0.27 -16.77
N VAL A 96 -15.53 -0.54 -16.74
CA VAL A 96 -16.11 -1.77 -17.29
C VAL A 96 -17.19 -1.40 -18.31
N LYS A 97 -17.02 -1.82 -19.57
CA LYS A 97 -17.98 -1.55 -20.66
C LYS A 97 -18.79 -2.80 -20.98
N GLY A 98 -20.08 -2.69 -20.78
CA GLY A 98 -21.07 -3.64 -21.23
C GLY A 98 -22.10 -2.95 -22.11
N LYS A 99 -23.39 -3.21 -21.89
CA LYS A 99 -24.48 -2.40 -22.45
C LYS A 99 -24.40 -0.96 -21.92
N SER A 100 -24.11 -0.83 -20.64
CA SER A 100 -23.85 0.41 -19.96
C SER A 100 -22.34 0.51 -19.60
N TRP A 101 -21.92 1.65 -19.12
CA TRP A 101 -20.63 1.89 -18.49
C TRP A 101 -20.77 1.69 -16.99
N PHE A 102 -19.79 1.00 -16.38
CA PHE A 102 -19.67 0.83 -14.96
C PHE A 102 -18.29 1.30 -14.51
N PHE A 103 -18.24 2.00 -13.40
CA PHE A 103 -17.00 2.55 -12.89
C PHE A 103 -16.87 2.23 -11.41
N LEU A 104 -15.69 1.78 -11.02
CA LEU A 104 -15.32 1.65 -9.63
C LEU A 104 -14.70 2.96 -9.17
N THR A 105 -15.27 3.57 -8.16
CA THR A 105 -14.85 4.88 -7.65
C THR A 105 -14.57 4.84 -6.17
N SER A 106 -13.98 5.92 -5.63
CA SER A 106 -13.86 6.12 -4.16
C SER A 106 -15.22 6.28 -3.47
N GLU A 107 -16.27 6.62 -4.23
CA GLU A 107 -17.63 6.79 -3.71
C GLU A 107 -18.49 5.52 -3.85
N GLY A 108 -17.93 4.44 -4.38
CA GLY A 108 -18.61 3.19 -4.67
C GLY A 108 -18.64 2.84 -6.14
N VAL A 109 -19.67 2.12 -6.59
CA VAL A 109 -19.87 1.77 -8.00
C VAL A 109 -20.89 2.70 -8.63
N ILE A 110 -20.51 3.34 -9.72
CA ILE A 110 -21.42 4.19 -10.50
C ILE A 110 -21.63 3.62 -11.90
N LYS A 111 -22.78 3.94 -12.49
CA LYS A 111 -23.20 3.51 -13.83
C LYS A 111 -23.53 4.73 -14.69
N SER A 112 -23.27 4.63 -16.00
CA SER A 112 -23.73 5.59 -16.98
C SER A 112 -24.05 4.90 -18.30
N ASP A 113 -25.09 5.36 -18.97
CA ASP A 113 -25.44 4.87 -20.32
C ASP A 113 -24.86 5.81 -21.40
N ASP A 114 -24.59 7.07 -21.07
CA ASP A 114 -24.27 8.16 -21.99
C ASP A 114 -22.98 8.94 -21.66
N LEU A 115 -22.31 8.63 -20.56
CA LEU A 115 -21.14 9.36 -20.01
C LEU A 115 -21.43 10.81 -19.61
N ILE A 116 -22.71 11.19 -19.50
CA ILE A 116 -23.18 12.50 -19.05
C ILE A 116 -23.89 12.35 -17.72
N ASN A 117 -24.80 11.38 -17.63
CA ASN A 117 -25.58 11.08 -16.45
C ASN A 117 -24.97 9.89 -15.72
N PHE A 118 -24.60 10.08 -14.45
CA PHE A 118 -24.00 9.07 -13.61
C PHE A 118 -24.90 8.75 -12.43
N GLU A 119 -25.23 7.48 -12.27
CA GLU A 119 -26.06 6.91 -11.22
C GLU A 119 -25.22 6.12 -10.23
N ASP A 120 -25.42 6.34 -8.92
CA ASP A 120 -24.85 5.48 -7.88
C ASP A 120 -25.63 4.17 -7.83
N ILE A 121 -24.93 3.07 -7.98
CA ILE A 121 -25.48 1.71 -7.96
C ILE A 121 -24.84 0.86 -6.84
N SER A 122 -24.51 1.47 -5.71
CA SER A 122 -23.78 0.83 -4.60
C SER A 122 -24.71 0.15 -3.59
N GLU A 123 -26.03 0.03 -3.83
CA GLU A 123 -26.96 -0.58 -2.89
C GLU A 123 -26.57 -2.04 -2.57
N GLY A 124 -26.28 -2.31 -1.29
CA GLY A 124 -25.82 -3.61 -0.79
C GLY A 124 -24.32 -3.76 -0.69
N LEU A 125 -23.54 -2.77 -1.14
CA LEU A 125 -22.09 -2.73 -0.93
C LEU A 125 -21.74 -2.20 0.48
N PRO A 126 -20.61 -2.62 1.06
CA PRO A 126 -20.23 -2.21 2.40
C PRO A 126 -19.74 -0.77 2.44
N HIS A 127 -19.85 -0.19 3.63
CA HIS A 127 -19.34 1.14 3.95
C HIS A 127 -18.41 1.08 5.16
N LEU A 128 -17.42 1.97 5.17
CA LEU A 128 -16.59 2.26 6.34
C LEU A 128 -17.29 3.36 7.15
N THR A 129 -17.46 3.14 8.42
CA THR A 129 -17.98 4.15 9.34
C THR A 129 -16.83 4.95 9.91
N ILE A 130 -16.60 6.14 9.38
CA ILE A 130 -15.53 7.03 9.81
C ILE A 130 -16.07 7.96 10.89
N LYS A 131 -15.43 7.96 12.04
CA LYS A 131 -15.72 8.86 13.14
C LYS A 131 -15.00 10.19 12.91
N ARG A 132 -15.77 11.27 12.80
CA ARG A 132 -15.26 12.65 12.82
C ARG A 132 -15.39 13.16 14.23
N TYR A 133 -14.31 13.68 14.77
CA TYR A 133 -14.27 14.21 16.12
C TYR A 133 -13.74 15.65 16.12
N LYS A 134 -14.50 16.55 16.73
CA LYS A 134 -14.12 17.96 16.84
C LYS A 134 -14.74 18.58 18.07
N ASP A 135 -13.96 19.25 18.91
CA ASP A 135 -14.40 20.03 20.07
C ASP A 135 -15.32 19.24 21.03
N GLY A 136 -14.99 17.96 21.27
CA GLY A 136 -15.78 17.06 22.12
C GLY A 136 -17.01 16.45 21.46
N VAL A 137 -17.29 16.76 20.20
CA VAL A 137 -18.47 16.28 19.47
C VAL A 137 -18.07 15.21 18.47
N LYS A 138 -18.80 14.06 18.51
CA LYS A 138 -18.68 13.00 17.52
C LYS A 138 -19.71 13.17 16.43
N SER A 139 -19.30 12.93 15.20
CA SER A 139 -20.20 12.67 14.08
C SER A 139 -19.67 11.48 13.29
N PHE A 140 -20.53 10.85 12.50
CA PHE A 140 -20.18 9.68 11.72
C PHE A 140 -20.46 9.95 10.26
N GLU A 141 -19.51 9.54 9.43
CA GLU A 141 -19.59 9.61 7.99
C GLU A 141 -19.46 8.20 7.44
N ASN A 142 -20.39 7.82 6.57
CA ASN A 142 -20.28 6.59 5.83
C ASN A 142 -19.49 6.87 4.57
N GLN A 143 -18.33 6.29 4.48
CA GLN A 143 -17.50 6.30 3.29
C GLN A 143 -17.66 4.96 2.59
N ALA A 144 -17.72 4.93 1.26
CA ALA A 144 -17.70 3.68 0.53
C ALA A 144 -16.48 2.85 0.96
N ALA A 145 -16.67 1.56 1.18
CA ALA A 145 -15.55 0.68 1.47
C ALA A 145 -14.58 0.69 0.28
N ALA A 146 -13.29 0.54 0.55
CA ALA A 146 -12.29 0.45 -0.51
C ALA A 146 -12.46 -0.85 -1.30
N LEU A 147 -13.27 -0.78 -2.34
CA LEU A 147 -13.42 -1.86 -3.30
C LEU A 147 -12.15 -1.98 -4.14
N LYS A 148 -11.69 -3.21 -4.39
CA LYS A 148 -10.38 -3.45 -5.00
C LYS A 148 -10.43 -3.67 -6.49
N ASP A 149 -11.50 -4.28 -6.99
CA ASP A 149 -11.67 -4.59 -8.41
C ASP A 149 -13.16 -4.65 -8.79
N LEU A 150 -13.44 -4.50 -10.07
CA LEU A 150 -14.79 -4.60 -10.65
C LEU A 150 -14.67 -5.30 -11.99
N LYS A 151 -15.33 -6.43 -12.14
CA LYS A 151 -15.33 -7.23 -13.37
C LYS A 151 -16.75 -7.62 -13.76
N MET A 152 -16.96 -7.78 -15.06
CA MET A 152 -18.22 -8.19 -15.65
C MET A 152 -18.09 -9.60 -16.24
N HIS A 153 -19.16 -10.37 -16.17
CA HIS A 153 -19.23 -11.67 -16.82
C HIS A 153 -19.10 -11.52 -18.36
N PRO A 154 -18.20 -12.24 -19.03
CA PRO A 154 -17.88 -12.01 -20.43
C PRO A 154 -19.06 -12.22 -21.39
N GLN A 155 -20.06 -13.01 -21.00
CA GLN A 155 -21.23 -13.32 -21.83
C GLN A 155 -22.56 -12.76 -21.28
N ASN A 156 -22.59 -12.31 -20.02
CA ASN A 156 -23.77 -11.76 -19.38
C ASN A 156 -23.50 -10.39 -18.76
N PRO A 157 -23.77 -9.29 -19.45
CA PRO A 157 -23.44 -7.96 -18.98
C PRO A 157 -24.27 -7.49 -17.77
N ASP A 158 -25.29 -8.22 -17.36
CA ASP A 158 -26.07 -7.94 -16.16
C ASP A 158 -25.43 -8.55 -14.88
N VAL A 159 -24.39 -9.40 -15.05
CA VAL A 159 -23.64 -10.01 -13.95
C VAL A 159 -22.29 -9.30 -13.79
N LEU A 160 -22.13 -8.64 -12.64
CA LEU A 160 -20.85 -8.05 -12.25
C LEU A 160 -20.45 -8.55 -10.86
N VAL A 161 -19.16 -8.52 -10.59
CA VAL A 161 -18.56 -8.85 -9.29
C VAL A 161 -17.63 -7.75 -8.87
N THR A 162 -17.61 -7.51 -7.56
CA THR A 162 -16.64 -6.61 -6.92
C THR A 162 -16.22 -7.20 -5.57
N MET A 163 -15.20 -6.65 -4.96
CA MET A 163 -14.74 -7.12 -3.65
C MET A 163 -14.10 -6.00 -2.85
N THR A 164 -14.20 -6.13 -1.55
CA THR A 164 -13.28 -5.49 -0.61
C THR A 164 -11.98 -6.31 -0.54
N ARG A 165 -11.16 -6.05 0.45
CA ARG A 165 -9.97 -6.86 0.72
C ARG A 165 -10.29 -8.33 1.01
N ASP A 166 -11.43 -8.63 1.60
CA ASP A 166 -11.78 -9.93 2.19
C ASP A 166 -13.21 -10.41 1.92
N GLU A 167 -14.12 -9.55 1.46
CA GLU A 167 -15.49 -9.89 1.15
C GLU A 167 -15.83 -9.67 -0.32
N VAL A 168 -16.60 -10.56 -0.89
CA VAL A 168 -16.92 -10.60 -2.31
C VAL A 168 -18.40 -10.34 -2.53
N PHE A 169 -18.72 -9.54 -3.54
CA PHE A 169 -20.08 -9.14 -3.89
C PHE A 169 -20.39 -9.44 -5.35
N ILE A 170 -21.63 -9.79 -5.61
CA ILE A 170 -22.16 -10.04 -6.96
C ILE A 170 -23.47 -9.28 -7.17
N THR A 171 -23.66 -8.75 -8.36
CA THR A 171 -24.96 -8.34 -8.89
C THR A 171 -25.35 -9.20 -10.08
N ARG A 172 -26.64 -9.41 -10.30
CA ARG A 172 -27.19 -10.18 -11.44
C ARG A 172 -28.24 -9.38 -12.23
N ASP A 173 -28.37 -8.12 -11.91
CA ASP A 173 -29.38 -7.20 -12.44
C ASP A 173 -28.81 -5.87 -12.92
N GLY A 174 -27.51 -5.89 -13.30
CA GLY A 174 -26.82 -4.71 -13.81
C GLY A 174 -26.53 -3.66 -12.75
N GLY A 175 -26.32 -4.08 -11.49
CA GLY A 175 -25.94 -3.22 -10.40
C GLY A 175 -27.08 -2.62 -9.59
N LYS A 176 -28.33 -2.99 -9.85
CA LYS A 176 -29.46 -2.48 -9.03
C LYS A 176 -29.37 -2.90 -7.59
N LYS A 177 -28.83 -4.10 -7.35
CA LYS A 177 -28.54 -4.59 -6.01
C LYS A 177 -27.33 -5.51 -6.00
N TRP A 178 -26.55 -5.43 -4.92
CA TRP A 178 -25.42 -6.30 -4.67
C TRP A 178 -25.69 -7.25 -3.52
N TRP A 179 -25.23 -8.49 -3.65
CA TRP A 179 -25.33 -9.53 -2.63
C TRP A 179 -23.94 -10.02 -2.25
N SER A 180 -23.70 -10.16 -0.97
CA SER A 180 -22.48 -10.74 -0.45
C SER A 180 -22.40 -12.24 -0.77
N LEU A 181 -21.26 -12.67 -1.28
CA LEU A 181 -20.87 -14.08 -1.40
C LEU A 181 -20.08 -14.55 -0.18
N GLY A 182 -19.99 -13.71 0.85
CA GLY A 182 -19.30 -13.96 2.10
C GLY A 182 -17.81 -13.65 2.04
N PHE A 183 -17.18 -13.91 3.17
CA PHE A 183 -15.74 -13.74 3.34
C PHE A 183 -15.00 -14.94 2.80
N CYS A 184 -13.95 -14.70 2.05
CA CYS A 184 -13.00 -15.73 1.72
C CYS A 184 -12.05 -15.92 2.91
N ALA A 185 -12.02 -17.11 3.48
CA ALA A 185 -11.44 -17.38 4.79
C ALA A 185 -9.92 -17.11 4.92
N ARG A 186 -9.23 -16.87 3.82
CA ARG A 186 -7.78 -16.71 3.79
C ARG A 186 -7.33 -15.40 3.15
N THR A 187 -8.22 -14.43 3.02
CA THR A 187 -7.90 -13.18 2.35
C THR A 187 -7.17 -12.22 3.27
N ASN A 188 -5.93 -11.96 2.95
CA ASN A 188 -5.17 -10.84 3.47
C ASN A 188 -4.86 -9.86 2.34
N GLY A 189 -5.91 -9.33 1.70
CA GLY A 189 -5.78 -8.35 0.64
C GLY A 189 -5.89 -8.93 -0.76
N ALA A 190 -7.02 -9.58 -1.06
CA ALA A 190 -7.35 -9.96 -2.43
C ALA A 190 -7.15 -8.78 -3.39
N LYS A 191 -6.55 -9.03 -4.55
CA LYS A 191 -6.19 -8.00 -5.52
C LYS A 191 -7.08 -8.02 -6.75
N SER A 192 -7.38 -9.19 -7.29
CA SER A 192 -8.14 -9.34 -8.52
C SER A 192 -9.30 -10.30 -8.34
N ILE A 193 -10.37 -10.03 -9.07
CA ILE A 193 -11.59 -10.83 -9.12
C ILE A 193 -11.97 -11.13 -10.58
N ALA A 194 -12.63 -12.23 -10.81
CA ALA A 194 -13.22 -12.53 -12.11
C ALA A 194 -14.50 -13.34 -11.96
N VAL A 195 -15.33 -13.35 -13.00
CA VAL A 195 -16.56 -14.12 -13.06
C VAL A 195 -16.75 -14.70 -14.44
N ALA A 196 -17.09 -15.98 -14.53
CA ALA A 196 -17.41 -16.66 -15.78
C ALA A 196 -18.23 -17.93 -15.53
N ASN A 197 -18.81 -18.48 -16.58
CA ASN A 197 -19.33 -19.83 -16.52
C ASN A 197 -18.20 -20.84 -16.76
N MET A 198 -18.07 -21.81 -15.85
CA MET A 198 -17.12 -22.91 -15.98
C MET A 198 -17.86 -24.22 -16.10
N LYS A 199 -17.45 -25.05 -17.08
CA LYS A 199 -18.01 -26.37 -17.27
C LYS A 199 -17.28 -27.36 -16.35
N ASP A 200 -18.03 -27.95 -15.43
CA ASP A 200 -17.48 -28.94 -14.49
C ASP A 200 -17.39 -30.34 -15.12
N SER A 201 -16.72 -31.25 -14.42
CA SER A 201 -16.55 -32.66 -14.86
C SER A 201 -17.86 -33.42 -15.06
N ASP A 202 -18.96 -32.94 -14.46
CA ASP A 202 -20.31 -33.46 -14.69
C ASP A 202 -20.97 -32.92 -15.97
N GLY A 203 -20.25 -32.10 -16.74
CA GLY A 203 -20.70 -31.49 -17.97
C GLY A 203 -21.62 -30.28 -17.79
N VAL A 204 -21.91 -29.87 -16.57
CA VAL A 204 -22.77 -28.73 -16.25
C VAL A 204 -21.98 -27.44 -16.19
N GLU A 205 -22.43 -26.42 -16.91
CA GLU A 205 -21.90 -25.07 -16.78
C GLU A 205 -22.44 -24.39 -15.54
N ARG A 206 -21.53 -23.81 -14.75
CA ARG A 206 -21.89 -23.09 -13.51
C ARG A 206 -21.22 -21.73 -13.44
N LEU A 207 -21.97 -20.76 -13.01
CA LEU A 207 -21.44 -19.45 -12.65
C LEU A 207 -20.36 -19.63 -11.58
N THR A 208 -19.16 -19.15 -11.86
CA THR A 208 -17.97 -19.28 -11.01
C THR A 208 -17.36 -17.92 -10.82
N VAL A 209 -17.12 -17.56 -9.56
CA VAL A 209 -16.41 -16.33 -9.19
C VAL A 209 -15.04 -16.72 -8.66
N PHE A 210 -14.00 -16.06 -9.16
CA PHE A 210 -12.60 -16.27 -8.80
C PHE A 210 -12.08 -15.06 -8.06
N ILE A 211 -11.21 -15.27 -7.09
CA ILE A 211 -10.44 -14.20 -6.45
C ILE A 211 -8.98 -14.61 -6.27
N SER A 212 -8.09 -13.63 -6.32
CA SER A 212 -6.68 -13.83 -6.01
C SER A 212 -6.40 -13.67 -4.51
N HIS A 213 -5.43 -14.43 -4.03
CA HIS A 213 -4.91 -14.32 -2.68
C HIS A 213 -3.43 -14.04 -2.67
N PRO A 214 -2.93 -13.20 -1.76
CA PRO A 214 -1.49 -12.94 -1.66
C PRO A 214 -0.63 -14.16 -1.35
N LEU A 215 -1.19 -15.17 -0.67
CA LEU A 215 -0.44 -16.32 -0.16
C LEU A 215 -0.93 -17.68 -0.64
N TYR A 216 -2.11 -17.76 -1.22
CA TYR A 216 -2.74 -19.06 -1.52
C TYR A 216 -3.06 -19.23 -3.01
N GLY A 217 -2.63 -18.28 -3.84
CA GLY A 217 -2.88 -18.29 -5.26
C GLY A 217 -4.30 -17.85 -5.60
N LEU A 218 -5.13 -18.78 -6.04
CA LEU A 218 -6.49 -18.53 -6.51
C LEU A 218 -7.51 -19.22 -5.61
N SER A 219 -8.65 -18.59 -5.38
CA SER A 219 -9.84 -19.24 -4.85
C SER A 219 -11.03 -19.03 -5.75
N TYR A 220 -12.00 -19.94 -5.69
CA TYR A 220 -13.25 -19.81 -6.41
C TYR A 220 -14.46 -20.23 -5.56
N ILE A 221 -15.62 -19.69 -5.93
CA ILE A 221 -16.94 -20.12 -5.45
C ILE A 221 -17.89 -20.30 -6.62
N GLN A 222 -18.77 -21.30 -6.51
CA GLN A 222 -19.92 -21.46 -7.40
C GLN A 222 -21.20 -21.18 -6.61
N PRO A 223 -21.70 -19.93 -6.62
CA PRO A 223 -22.71 -19.48 -5.68
C PRO A 223 -24.07 -20.19 -5.84
N ASP A 224 -24.32 -20.79 -6.99
CA ASP A 224 -25.57 -21.50 -7.27
C ASP A 224 -25.58 -22.98 -6.79
N ARG A 225 -24.45 -23.45 -6.25
CA ARG A 225 -24.41 -24.78 -5.63
C ARG A 225 -25.07 -24.75 -4.25
N LYS A 226 -25.75 -25.85 -3.94
CA LYS A 226 -26.20 -26.08 -2.55
C LYS A 226 -25.00 -26.15 -1.62
N ASN A 227 -24.99 -25.34 -0.57
CA ASN A 227 -23.86 -25.21 0.36
C ASN A 227 -22.58 -24.72 -0.33
N ALA A 228 -22.68 -23.72 -1.21
CA ALA A 228 -21.54 -23.10 -1.84
C ALA A 228 -20.52 -22.61 -0.80
N SER A 229 -19.26 -22.89 -1.04
CA SER A 229 -18.15 -22.45 -0.20
C SER A 229 -16.94 -22.12 -1.07
N TRP A 230 -16.03 -21.32 -0.55
CA TRP A 230 -14.77 -21.00 -1.20
C TRP A 230 -13.84 -22.22 -1.24
N ILE A 231 -13.24 -22.46 -2.39
CA ILE A 231 -12.31 -23.57 -2.65
C ILE A 231 -11.01 -22.98 -3.19
N ASP A 232 -9.88 -23.34 -2.58
CA ASP A 232 -8.57 -22.84 -2.96
C ASP A 232 -7.97 -23.66 -4.11
N ILE A 233 -7.29 -22.99 -5.04
CA ILE A 233 -6.44 -23.58 -6.08
C ILE A 233 -5.02 -23.02 -5.85
N THR A 234 -4.17 -23.82 -5.22
CA THR A 234 -2.77 -23.46 -4.91
C THR A 234 -1.77 -24.17 -5.82
N ALA A 235 -2.22 -25.24 -6.45
CA ALA A 235 -1.36 -26.10 -7.26
C ALA A 235 -0.94 -25.41 -8.56
N GLY A 236 0.35 -25.55 -8.89
CA GLY A 236 0.94 -25.11 -10.15
C GLY A 236 1.44 -23.67 -10.19
N PHE A 237 1.09 -22.83 -9.22
CA PHE A 237 1.67 -21.50 -9.10
C PHE A 237 3.10 -21.56 -8.58
N GLU A 238 3.95 -20.71 -9.12
CA GLU A 238 5.30 -20.51 -8.61
C GLU A 238 5.25 -19.75 -7.29
N LYS A 239 6.16 -20.12 -6.42
CA LYS A 239 6.32 -19.48 -5.12
C LYS A 239 7.46 -18.50 -5.19
N LEU A 240 7.36 -17.40 -4.46
CA LEU A 240 8.55 -16.61 -4.19
C LEU A 240 9.63 -17.54 -3.63
N PRO A 241 10.88 -17.42 -4.09
CA PRO A 241 11.94 -18.28 -3.60
C PRO A 241 11.92 -18.34 -2.08
N THR A 242 11.86 -19.58 -1.56
CA THR A 242 11.86 -19.87 -0.13
C THR A 242 10.57 -19.56 0.64
N MET A 243 9.50 -19.15 -0.04
CA MET A 243 8.16 -19.07 0.56
C MET A 243 7.44 -20.42 0.44
N SER A 244 6.60 -20.71 1.43
CA SER A 244 5.74 -21.92 1.39
C SER A 244 4.59 -21.77 0.39
N ASP A 245 4.20 -20.54 0.13
CA ASP A 245 2.97 -20.20 -0.56
C ASP A 245 3.24 -19.43 -1.87
N PRO A 246 2.32 -19.47 -2.85
CA PRO A 246 2.44 -18.71 -4.10
C PRO A 246 2.51 -17.21 -3.85
N ASP A 247 3.13 -16.48 -4.77
CA ASP A 247 3.03 -15.02 -4.79
C ASP A 247 1.66 -14.57 -5.32
N GLU A 248 1.37 -13.28 -5.12
CA GLU A 248 0.11 -12.64 -5.49
C GLU A 248 -0.21 -12.81 -6.99
N ILE A 249 -1.43 -13.22 -7.27
CA ILE A 249 -2.00 -13.20 -8.63
C ILE A 249 -2.43 -11.76 -8.92
N ALA A 250 -1.88 -11.18 -9.99
CA ALA A 250 -2.11 -9.79 -10.35
C ALA A 250 -3.46 -9.60 -11.06
N ASP A 251 -3.75 -10.43 -12.05
CA ASP A 251 -4.99 -10.36 -12.80
C ASP A 251 -5.52 -11.76 -13.15
N ILE A 252 -6.84 -11.84 -13.30
CA ILE A 252 -7.59 -13.04 -13.64
C ILE A 252 -8.50 -12.71 -14.82
N VAL A 253 -8.27 -13.33 -15.96
CA VAL A 253 -8.99 -13.01 -17.19
C VAL A 253 -9.63 -14.25 -17.79
N PRO A 254 -10.94 -14.45 -17.62
CA PRO A 254 -11.71 -15.45 -18.36
C PRO A 254 -11.91 -15.00 -19.83
N VAL A 255 -11.64 -15.92 -20.74
CA VAL A 255 -11.86 -15.72 -22.19
C VAL A 255 -12.79 -16.79 -22.71
N CYS A 256 -13.90 -16.36 -23.30
CA CYS A 256 -14.87 -17.27 -23.88
C CYS A 256 -14.62 -17.42 -25.38
N TYR A 257 -14.44 -18.63 -25.82
CA TYR A 257 -14.32 -19.01 -27.22
C TYR A 257 -15.63 -19.70 -27.68
N VAL A 258 -16.15 -19.32 -28.81
CA VAL A 258 -17.30 -19.96 -29.43
C VAL A 258 -16.80 -20.68 -30.69
N ASP A 259 -17.00 -21.98 -30.76
CA ASP A 259 -16.63 -22.77 -31.91
C ASP A 259 -17.63 -22.61 -33.06
N GLU A 260 -17.33 -23.19 -34.23
CA GLU A 260 -18.18 -23.15 -35.43
C GLU A 260 -19.55 -23.78 -35.21
N THR A 261 -19.71 -24.59 -34.18
CA THR A 261 -20.98 -25.26 -33.84
C THR A 261 -21.78 -24.50 -32.78
N GLY A 262 -21.24 -23.36 -32.28
CA GLY A 262 -21.87 -22.55 -31.26
C GLY A 262 -21.60 -23.02 -29.82
N ASN A 263 -20.74 -24.03 -29.62
CA ASN A 263 -20.34 -24.42 -28.26
C ASN A 263 -19.38 -23.41 -27.69
N THR A 264 -19.59 -23.08 -26.41
CA THR A 264 -18.71 -22.17 -25.67
C THR A 264 -17.71 -22.93 -24.85
N THR A 265 -16.47 -22.47 -24.89
CA THR A 265 -15.40 -22.93 -24.01
C THR A 265 -14.81 -21.71 -23.30
N THR A 266 -14.69 -21.78 -21.98
CA THR A 266 -14.07 -20.71 -21.18
C THR A 266 -12.69 -21.13 -20.76
N GLU A 267 -11.69 -20.35 -21.09
CA GLU A 267 -10.32 -20.45 -20.62
C GLU A 267 -10.03 -19.31 -19.64
N VAL A 268 -9.27 -19.58 -18.58
CA VAL A 268 -8.91 -18.58 -17.59
C VAL A 268 -7.39 -18.39 -17.60
N TYR A 269 -6.96 -17.16 -17.88
CA TYR A 269 -5.57 -16.75 -17.85
C TYR A 269 -5.29 -15.94 -16.60
N LEU A 270 -4.06 -16.09 -16.03
CA LEU A 270 -3.67 -15.47 -14.79
C LEU A 270 -2.22 -14.99 -14.90
N SER A 271 -1.90 -13.93 -14.15
CA SER A 271 -0.52 -13.47 -13.99
C SER A 271 -0.13 -13.37 -12.52
N GLN A 272 1.17 -13.50 -12.24
CA GLN A 272 1.71 -13.17 -10.93
C GLN A 272 2.38 -11.79 -10.97
N SER A 273 2.26 -11.03 -9.85
CA SER A 273 2.71 -9.64 -9.82
C SER A 273 4.23 -9.49 -9.84
N TYR A 274 4.93 -10.24 -8.99
CA TYR A 274 6.36 -10.03 -8.74
C TYR A 274 7.24 -11.18 -9.19
N ILE A 275 6.62 -12.25 -9.60
CA ILE A 275 7.21 -13.30 -10.42
C ILE A 275 6.52 -13.17 -11.78
N PRO A 276 7.17 -12.63 -12.81
CA PRO A 276 6.48 -12.31 -14.06
C PRO A 276 6.15 -13.56 -14.86
N ASN A 277 5.21 -14.32 -14.36
CA ASN A 277 4.70 -15.54 -14.95
C ASN A 277 3.27 -15.37 -15.46
N ILE A 278 2.96 -16.07 -16.55
CA ILE A 278 1.62 -16.20 -17.11
C ILE A 278 1.19 -17.64 -16.99
N TYR A 279 -0.05 -17.84 -16.55
CA TYR A 279 -0.67 -19.15 -16.38
C TYR A 279 -1.97 -19.26 -17.15
N LYS A 280 -2.28 -20.51 -17.51
CA LYS A 280 -3.63 -20.93 -17.93
C LYS A 280 -4.16 -21.88 -16.85
N LEU A 281 -5.40 -21.71 -16.44
CA LEU A 281 -6.04 -22.60 -15.47
C LEU A 281 -6.47 -23.89 -16.14
N ASP A 282 -5.99 -25.01 -15.66
CA ASP A 282 -6.57 -26.32 -15.89
C ASP A 282 -7.72 -26.50 -14.89
N TRP A 283 -8.93 -26.27 -15.39
CA TRP A 283 -10.12 -26.30 -14.55
C TRP A 283 -10.46 -27.68 -14.02
N ASP A 284 -10.24 -28.73 -14.81
CA ASP A 284 -10.54 -30.10 -14.40
C ASP A 284 -9.56 -30.58 -13.31
N ALA A 285 -8.29 -30.32 -13.50
CA ALA A 285 -7.25 -30.67 -12.53
C ALA A 285 -7.18 -29.69 -11.34
N LYS A 286 -7.91 -28.54 -11.37
CA LYS A 286 -7.81 -27.48 -10.37
C LYS A 286 -6.36 -27.02 -10.13
N LYS A 287 -5.66 -26.75 -11.22
CA LYS A 287 -4.24 -26.47 -11.22
C LYS A 287 -3.89 -25.35 -12.22
N ALA A 288 -2.98 -24.47 -11.83
CA ALA A 288 -2.40 -23.49 -12.75
C ALA A 288 -1.31 -24.17 -13.61
N ILE A 289 -1.36 -23.95 -14.91
CA ILE A 289 -0.35 -24.40 -15.87
C ILE A 289 0.44 -23.18 -16.31
N LYS A 290 1.72 -23.12 -15.95
CA LYS A 290 2.59 -22.06 -16.40
C LYS A 290 2.81 -22.17 -17.90
N ILE A 291 2.45 -21.12 -18.63
CA ILE A 291 2.56 -21.06 -20.10
C ILE A 291 3.64 -20.07 -20.56
N GLY A 292 3.98 -19.10 -19.74
CA GLY A 292 5.07 -18.17 -19.95
C GLY A 292 5.80 -17.89 -18.64
N GLU A 293 7.13 -17.75 -18.73
CA GLU A 293 7.98 -17.45 -17.59
C GLU A 293 9.12 -16.53 -17.95
N LYS A 294 9.61 -15.76 -16.98
CA LYS A 294 10.88 -15.05 -17.06
C LYS A 294 11.99 -16.08 -17.09
N ASN A 295 12.59 -16.32 -18.24
CA ASN A 295 13.72 -17.24 -18.39
C ASN A 295 15.03 -16.48 -18.47
N ALA A 296 15.97 -16.86 -17.64
CA ALA A 296 17.34 -16.42 -17.77
C ALA A 296 17.91 -16.85 -19.13
N GLY A 297 18.25 -15.88 -19.95
CA GLY A 297 18.88 -16.12 -21.27
C GLY A 297 17.91 -16.44 -22.41
N SER A 298 16.60 -16.33 -22.21
CA SER A 298 15.59 -16.46 -23.26
C SER A 298 14.81 -15.16 -23.47
N ASN A 299 13.96 -15.14 -24.48
CA ASN A 299 13.06 -14.02 -24.78
C ASN A 299 11.89 -13.87 -23.77
N GLY A 300 12.09 -14.29 -22.52
CA GLY A 300 11.12 -14.09 -21.46
C GLY A 300 11.02 -12.62 -21.04
N VAL A 301 9.99 -12.33 -20.30
CA VAL A 301 9.78 -11.02 -19.70
C VAL A 301 11.00 -10.67 -18.84
N GLY A 302 11.68 -9.57 -19.16
CA GLY A 302 12.95 -9.18 -18.54
C GLY A 302 14.20 -9.91 -19.02
N GLY A 303 14.11 -10.81 -20.03
CA GLY A 303 15.23 -11.52 -20.61
C GLY A 303 16.22 -10.63 -21.36
N ASN A 304 16.69 -11.08 -22.52
CA ASN A 304 17.71 -10.37 -23.33
C ASN A 304 17.37 -8.92 -23.75
N SER A 305 16.17 -8.45 -23.42
CA SER A 305 15.75 -7.07 -23.72
C SER A 305 16.46 -6.01 -22.89
N GLY A 306 17.16 -6.39 -21.82
CA GLY A 306 17.74 -5.44 -20.87
C GLY A 306 16.71 -4.68 -20.04
N VAL A 307 15.43 -5.07 -20.13
CA VAL A 307 14.33 -4.51 -19.36
C VAL A 307 13.86 -5.55 -18.35
N GLU A 308 14.00 -5.23 -17.10
CA GLU A 308 13.46 -6.07 -16.03
C GLU A 308 11.99 -5.72 -15.82
N LEU A 309 11.12 -6.71 -15.95
CA LEU A 309 9.69 -6.57 -15.68
C LEU A 309 9.41 -7.09 -14.27
N ASP A 310 9.09 -6.18 -13.38
CA ASP A 310 8.78 -6.53 -11.99
C ASP A 310 7.35 -7.03 -11.82
N THR A 311 6.47 -6.70 -12.77
CA THR A 311 5.04 -7.03 -12.70
C THR A 311 4.49 -7.38 -14.07
N ILE A 312 3.48 -8.23 -14.09
CA ILE A 312 2.58 -8.43 -15.23
C ILE A 312 1.16 -8.15 -14.72
N ASP A 313 0.65 -6.99 -15.04
CA ASP A 313 -0.68 -6.55 -14.63
C ASP A 313 -1.60 -6.38 -15.85
N SER A 314 -2.91 -6.33 -15.61
CA SER A 314 -3.92 -6.02 -16.59
C SER A 314 -3.83 -6.84 -17.89
N LEU A 315 -4.19 -8.10 -17.79
CA LEU A 315 -4.20 -9.02 -18.92
C LEU A 315 -5.41 -8.76 -19.84
N PHE A 316 -5.21 -8.88 -21.13
CA PHE A 316 -6.31 -9.09 -22.07
C PHE A 316 -5.87 -9.95 -23.26
N VAL A 317 -6.82 -10.63 -23.88
CA VAL A 317 -6.57 -11.50 -25.04
C VAL A 317 -7.23 -10.93 -26.27
N ASP A 318 -6.46 -10.79 -27.35
CA ASP A 318 -6.95 -10.43 -28.68
C ASP A 318 -6.42 -11.43 -29.71
N GLY A 319 -7.32 -12.21 -30.29
CA GLY A 319 -6.97 -13.34 -31.17
C GLY A 319 -6.13 -14.38 -30.43
N ASN A 320 -4.93 -14.66 -30.94
CA ASN A 320 -3.98 -15.61 -30.38
C ASN A 320 -2.89 -14.94 -29.54
N THR A 321 -3.10 -13.69 -29.14
CA THR A 321 -2.10 -12.91 -28.39
C THR A 321 -2.70 -12.46 -27.06
N LEU A 322 -1.97 -12.73 -25.97
CA LEU A 322 -2.22 -12.21 -24.65
C LEU A 322 -1.34 -10.99 -24.43
N TYR A 323 -1.95 -9.87 -24.14
CA TYR A 323 -1.31 -8.60 -23.86
C TYR A 323 -1.32 -8.32 -22.35
N PHE A 324 -0.36 -7.55 -21.88
CA PHE A 324 -0.28 -7.17 -20.48
C PHE A 324 0.47 -5.85 -20.30
N VAL A 325 0.18 -5.18 -19.21
CA VAL A 325 0.90 -4.01 -18.73
C VAL A 325 2.02 -4.46 -17.81
N CYS A 326 3.20 -3.89 -17.96
CA CYS A 326 4.34 -4.10 -17.11
C CYS A 326 4.92 -2.75 -16.64
N ARG A 327 5.84 -2.78 -15.70
CA ARG A 327 6.41 -1.56 -15.10
C ARG A 327 6.91 -0.55 -16.14
N ASN A 328 7.54 -1.02 -17.22
CA ASN A 328 8.21 -0.17 -18.19
C ASN A 328 7.45 -0.02 -19.49
N GLY A 329 6.19 -0.44 -19.54
CA GLY A 329 5.40 -0.30 -20.74
C GLY A 329 4.38 -1.42 -20.94
N PHE A 330 4.26 -1.84 -22.16
CA PHE A 330 3.24 -2.74 -22.63
C PHE A 330 3.89 -3.85 -23.45
N SER A 331 3.53 -5.09 -23.21
CA SER A 331 4.12 -6.24 -23.91
C SER A 331 3.09 -7.31 -24.21
N SER A 332 3.48 -8.34 -24.92
CA SER A 332 2.61 -9.42 -25.34
C SER A 332 3.26 -10.80 -25.28
N PHE A 333 2.39 -11.80 -25.27
CA PHE A 333 2.72 -13.21 -25.26
C PHE A 333 1.87 -13.94 -26.29
N ASN A 334 2.49 -14.66 -27.21
CA ASN A 334 1.79 -15.44 -28.21
C ASN A 334 1.34 -16.78 -27.63
N LEU A 335 0.05 -17.03 -27.56
CA LEU A 335 -0.55 -18.22 -26.96
C LEU A 335 -0.24 -19.51 -27.74
N GLY A 336 -0.03 -19.41 -29.06
CA GLY A 336 0.29 -20.56 -29.91
C GLY A 336 1.74 -20.97 -29.83
N THR A 337 2.67 -20.01 -29.96
CA THR A 337 4.10 -20.28 -29.91
C THR A 337 4.66 -20.33 -28.48
N ARG A 338 3.92 -19.81 -27.52
CA ARG A 338 4.31 -19.65 -26.12
C ARG A 338 5.59 -18.83 -25.95
N GLN A 339 5.69 -17.74 -26.68
CA GLN A 339 6.83 -16.83 -26.64
C GLN A 339 6.38 -15.40 -26.34
N PHE A 340 7.22 -14.69 -25.59
CA PHE A 340 7.06 -13.25 -25.39
C PHE A 340 7.63 -12.50 -26.60
N ASP A 341 7.07 -11.31 -26.86
CA ASP A 341 7.52 -10.46 -27.96
C ASP A 341 8.84 -9.68 -27.65
N GLY A 342 9.51 -10.03 -26.58
CA GLY A 342 10.78 -9.39 -26.20
C GLY A 342 10.58 -8.14 -25.34
N ALA A 343 11.24 -7.02 -25.68
CA ALA A 343 11.13 -5.77 -24.92
C ALA A 343 9.71 -5.20 -24.95
N PRO A 344 9.26 -4.55 -23.87
CA PRO A 344 8.00 -3.85 -23.86
C PRO A 344 7.91 -2.85 -25.02
N GLU A 345 6.82 -2.90 -25.77
CA GLU A 345 6.56 -1.90 -26.78
C GLU A 345 6.14 -0.59 -26.11
N GLU A 346 6.77 0.53 -26.51
CA GLU A 346 6.20 1.85 -26.29
C GLU A 346 5.04 2.01 -27.29
N ALA A 347 3.85 1.66 -26.87
CA ALA A 347 2.67 1.86 -27.69
C ALA A 347 2.36 3.38 -27.77
N GLU A 348 1.73 3.81 -28.87
CA GLU A 348 1.17 5.17 -29.03
C GLU A 348 0.33 5.59 -27.81
N LEU A 349 -0.29 4.61 -27.18
CA LEU A 349 -0.97 4.70 -25.90
C LEU A 349 -0.04 5.23 -24.78
N TRP A 350 1.20 4.72 -24.69
CA TRP A 350 2.16 5.10 -23.66
C TRP A 350 2.62 6.54 -23.84
N GLU A 351 2.82 6.97 -25.09
CA GLU A 351 3.07 8.38 -25.40
C GLU A 351 1.92 9.28 -25.00
N THR A 352 0.68 8.84 -25.24
CA THR A 352 -0.51 9.60 -24.86
C THR A 352 -0.59 9.74 -23.34
N LEU A 353 -0.32 8.67 -22.60
CA LEU A 353 -0.30 8.69 -21.14
C LEU A 353 0.84 9.52 -20.57
N SER A 354 2.03 9.46 -21.20
CA SER A 354 3.19 10.28 -20.80
C SER A 354 2.92 11.78 -21.00
N ARG A 355 2.16 12.14 -22.03
CA ARG A 355 1.72 13.52 -22.26
C ARG A 355 0.70 14.02 -21.24
N LEU A 356 0.03 13.10 -20.53
CA LEU A 356 -0.88 13.38 -19.42
C LEU A 356 -0.14 13.40 -18.08
N SER A 357 1.17 13.63 -18.10
CA SER A 357 2.01 13.71 -16.91
C SER A 357 1.43 14.62 -15.84
N GLY A 358 1.54 14.21 -14.58
CA GLY A 358 0.90 14.86 -13.43
C GLY A 358 -0.49 14.30 -13.09
N ARG A 359 -1.06 13.40 -13.92
CA ARG A 359 -2.27 12.65 -13.57
C ARG A 359 -1.98 11.16 -13.54
N ARG A 360 -2.35 10.51 -12.46
CA ARG A 360 -2.19 9.06 -12.36
C ARG A 360 -3.33 8.35 -13.04
N ALA A 361 -2.98 7.63 -14.11
CA ALA A 361 -3.91 6.72 -14.75
C ALA A 361 -4.05 5.46 -13.90
N LEU A 362 -5.26 5.19 -13.44
CA LEU A 362 -5.61 3.96 -12.71
C LEU A 362 -6.23 2.92 -13.64
N CYS A 363 -6.91 3.39 -14.69
CA CYS A 363 -7.51 2.54 -15.71
C CYS A 363 -7.67 3.33 -17.01
N LEU A 364 -7.53 2.65 -18.12
CA LEU A 364 -7.69 3.22 -19.43
C LEU A 364 -8.63 2.35 -20.27
N TYR A 365 -9.63 2.97 -20.88
CA TYR A 365 -10.44 2.34 -21.93
C TYR A 365 -10.02 2.88 -23.29
N ILE A 366 -9.73 1.97 -24.22
CA ILE A 366 -9.31 2.26 -25.57
C ILE A 366 -10.34 1.70 -26.53
N PRO A 367 -11.02 2.53 -27.34
CA PRO A 367 -11.97 2.05 -28.31
C PRO A 367 -11.29 1.29 -29.47
N LYS A 368 -12.04 0.45 -30.15
CA LYS A 368 -11.59 -0.23 -31.36
C LYS A 368 -11.13 0.78 -32.40
N GLY A 369 -10.01 0.52 -33.05
CA GLY A 369 -9.47 1.32 -34.15
C GLY A 369 -8.55 2.47 -33.73
N VAL A 370 -8.38 2.72 -32.45
CA VAL A 370 -7.40 3.69 -31.93
C VAL A 370 -6.01 3.08 -31.85
N THR A 371 -5.93 1.78 -31.66
CA THR A 371 -4.70 1.00 -31.60
C THR A 371 -4.76 -0.20 -32.54
N LYS A 372 -3.73 -1.06 -32.53
CA LYS A 372 -3.69 -2.32 -33.27
C LYS A 372 -4.73 -3.36 -32.84
N PHE A 373 -5.46 -3.15 -31.75
CA PHE A 373 -6.38 -4.13 -31.20
C PHE A 373 -7.66 -4.26 -32.04
N SER A 374 -8.12 -5.49 -32.21
CA SER A 374 -9.31 -5.81 -32.99
C SER A 374 -10.63 -5.53 -32.28
N LYS A 375 -10.56 -5.29 -30.96
CA LYS A 375 -11.70 -5.00 -30.08
C LYS A 375 -11.37 -3.86 -29.10
N PRO A 376 -12.36 -3.26 -28.44
CA PRO A 376 -12.09 -2.34 -27.35
C PRO A 376 -11.34 -3.02 -26.20
N VAL A 377 -10.47 -2.30 -25.53
CA VAL A 377 -9.62 -2.81 -24.47
C VAL A 377 -9.72 -1.94 -23.23
N THR A 378 -9.76 -2.56 -22.06
CA THR A 378 -9.63 -1.89 -20.78
C THR A 378 -8.35 -2.37 -20.11
N LEU A 379 -7.48 -1.44 -19.77
CA LEU A 379 -6.24 -1.69 -19.05
C LEU A 379 -6.33 -1.09 -17.65
N ASN A 380 -6.15 -1.93 -16.64
CA ASN A 380 -6.22 -1.53 -15.25
C ASN A 380 -4.83 -1.36 -14.65
N GLU A 381 -4.74 -0.58 -13.56
CA GLU A 381 -3.50 -0.40 -12.80
C GLU A 381 -2.32 0.11 -13.63
N MET A 382 -2.61 0.95 -14.60
CA MET A 382 -1.56 1.60 -15.37
C MET A 382 -0.89 2.67 -14.51
N TRP A 383 0.26 2.34 -14.01
CA TRP A 383 1.11 3.25 -13.28
C TRP A 383 2.00 4.02 -14.23
N LEU A 384 1.61 5.23 -14.52
CA LEU A 384 2.61 6.22 -14.94
C LEU A 384 3.41 6.56 -13.69
N PHE A 385 4.45 5.82 -13.45
CA PHE A 385 5.49 6.27 -12.56
C PHE A 385 6.22 7.44 -13.23
N ASP A 386 5.61 8.59 -13.15
CA ASP A 386 6.41 9.77 -13.06
C ASP A 386 7.08 9.69 -11.68
N MET A 387 8.37 9.38 -11.68
CA MET A 387 9.19 9.22 -10.48
C MET A 387 9.41 10.57 -9.77
N GLU A 388 8.71 11.60 -10.20
CA GLU A 388 8.69 12.89 -9.58
C GLU A 388 8.02 12.81 -8.19
N LYS A 389 7.97 13.90 -7.50
CA LYS A 389 7.54 14.03 -6.12
C LYS A 389 6.30 13.22 -5.76
N PRO A 390 6.24 12.63 -4.58
CA PRO A 390 4.99 12.11 -4.03
C PRO A 390 3.96 13.25 -3.92
N GLN A 391 2.68 12.91 -3.95
CA GLN A 391 1.60 13.91 -4.01
C GLN A 391 1.26 14.55 -2.66
N THR A 392 1.96 14.19 -1.59
CA THR A 392 1.76 14.86 -0.30
C THR A 392 2.07 16.34 -0.39
N GLN A 393 1.28 17.16 0.30
CA GLN A 393 1.50 18.61 0.40
C GLN A 393 2.84 18.98 1.03
N TYR A 394 3.46 18.05 1.77
CA TYR A 394 4.75 18.24 2.45
C TYR A 394 5.92 17.57 1.71
N ALA A 395 5.75 17.19 0.44
CA ALA A 395 6.80 16.51 -0.32
C ALA A 395 8.13 17.27 -0.30
N ASP A 396 8.10 18.59 -0.50
CA ASP A 396 9.30 19.43 -0.51
C ASP A 396 10.04 19.47 0.82
N VAL A 397 9.31 19.33 1.92
CA VAL A 397 9.87 19.42 3.28
C VAL A 397 10.37 18.08 3.77
N ALA A 398 9.60 16.99 3.53
CA ALA A 398 9.83 15.69 4.12
C ALA A 398 10.58 14.70 3.22
N MET A 399 10.74 14.99 1.92
CA MET A 399 11.49 14.14 1.00
C MET A 399 12.99 14.21 1.27
N ASP A 400 13.73 13.17 0.88
CA ASP A 400 15.19 13.08 0.99
C ASP A 400 15.74 13.23 2.42
N LYS A 401 14.97 12.79 3.39
CA LYS A 401 15.41 12.75 4.78
C LYS A 401 16.11 11.41 5.05
N ARG A 402 17.41 11.51 5.34
CA ARG A 402 18.26 10.39 5.75
C ARG A 402 18.65 10.60 7.19
N GLY A 403 18.34 9.66 8.05
CA GLY A 403 18.46 9.89 9.48
C GLY A 403 18.90 8.71 10.31
N LEU A 404 19.06 8.99 11.58
CA LEU A 404 19.28 7.97 12.60
C LEU A 404 18.40 8.21 13.84
N TYR A 405 18.04 7.13 14.49
CA TYR A 405 17.34 7.17 15.78
C TYR A 405 18.33 7.38 16.93
N ILE A 406 17.99 8.29 17.85
CA ILE A 406 18.75 8.48 19.09
C ILE A 406 17.96 7.88 20.25
N PRO A 407 18.50 6.85 20.94
CA PRO A 407 17.82 6.22 22.06
C PRO A 407 17.57 7.16 23.22
N ALA A 408 16.46 6.92 23.91
CA ALA A 408 16.13 7.63 25.13
C ALA A 408 17.27 7.51 26.18
N GLY A 409 17.61 8.64 26.79
CA GLY A 409 18.73 8.74 27.74
C GLY A 409 20.10 8.97 27.08
N GLN A 410 20.20 8.90 25.74
CA GLN A 410 21.39 9.25 24.99
C GLN A 410 21.23 10.53 24.16
N ASN A 411 20.10 11.20 24.27
CA ASN A 411 19.72 12.40 23.53
C ASN A 411 19.88 13.69 24.34
N ASN A 412 20.68 13.67 25.43
CA ASN A 412 20.91 14.87 26.24
C ASN A 412 21.68 15.92 25.45
N PRO A 413 21.22 17.20 25.47
CA PRO A 413 21.94 18.32 24.87
C PRO A 413 23.36 18.42 25.34
N GLY A 414 24.28 18.85 24.49
CA GLY A 414 25.70 18.94 24.75
C GLY A 414 26.54 17.91 24.00
N SER A 415 27.59 17.41 24.56
CA SER A 415 28.58 16.52 23.91
C SER A 415 27.96 15.18 23.46
N GLN A 416 27.00 14.65 24.22
CA GLN A 416 26.36 13.38 23.88
C GLN A 416 25.52 13.51 22.61
N LEU A 417 24.64 14.49 22.54
CA LEU A 417 23.85 14.79 21.32
C LEU A 417 24.78 15.16 20.16
N GLN A 418 25.85 15.95 20.42
CA GLN A 418 26.81 16.33 19.39
C GLN A 418 27.47 15.11 18.75
N GLY A 419 27.79 14.08 19.50
CA GLY A 419 28.35 12.83 18.97
C GLY A 419 27.42 12.15 17.95
N PHE A 420 26.10 12.14 18.18
CA PHE A 420 25.14 11.64 17.19
C PHE A 420 25.01 12.56 15.97
N ILE A 421 25.02 13.87 16.18
CA ILE A 421 24.99 14.86 15.09
C ILE A 421 26.24 14.71 14.21
N ASP A 422 27.41 14.56 14.82
CA ASP A 422 28.67 14.38 14.10
C ASP A 422 28.67 13.06 13.32
N THR A 423 28.16 11.97 13.93
CA THR A 423 27.97 10.70 13.25
C THR A 423 27.01 10.83 12.05
N ALA A 424 25.90 11.53 12.23
CA ALA A 424 24.95 11.78 11.15
C ALA A 424 25.63 12.54 10.00
N LYS A 425 26.29 13.66 10.29
CA LYS A 425 26.96 14.48 9.28
C LYS A 425 28.09 13.73 8.56
N ALA A 426 28.88 12.96 9.29
CA ALA A 426 29.96 12.16 8.71
C ALA A 426 29.48 11.11 7.71
N ASN A 427 28.21 10.70 7.82
CA ASN A 427 27.57 9.73 6.95
C ASN A 427 26.56 10.36 5.96
N GLY A 428 26.57 11.68 5.76
CA GLY A 428 25.67 12.36 4.83
C GLY A 428 24.21 12.40 5.28
N LEU A 429 23.94 12.14 6.57
CA LEU A 429 22.60 12.17 7.12
C LEU A 429 22.23 13.60 7.55
N ASN A 430 20.96 13.93 7.40
CA ASN A 430 20.43 15.25 7.70
C ASN A 430 19.29 15.25 8.73
N THR A 431 18.96 14.09 9.29
CA THR A 431 17.74 13.90 10.09
C THR A 431 18.05 13.13 11.38
N VAL A 432 17.34 13.48 12.44
CA VAL A 432 17.36 12.75 13.70
C VAL A 432 15.93 12.41 14.12
N VAL A 433 15.71 11.17 14.52
CA VAL A 433 14.45 10.69 15.10
C VAL A 433 14.65 10.42 16.58
N VAL A 434 13.75 10.96 17.42
CA VAL A 434 13.79 10.78 18.87
C VAL A 434 12.41 10.46 19.43
N ASP A 435 12.40 9.59 20.45
CA ASP A 435 11.16 9.34 21.20
C ASP A 435 10.81 10.55 22.05
N MET A 436 9.65 11.14 21.79
CA MET A 436 9.05 12.18 22.62
C MET A 436 7.98 11.61 23.54
N LYS A 437 7.33 10.53 23.14
CA LYS A 437 6.55 9.65 24.02
C LYS A 437 6.89 8.20 23.67
N ASP A 438 7.41 7.46 24.65
CA ASP A 438 7.88 6.10 24.44
C ASP A 438 6.77 5.03 24.54
N ASP A 439 7.12 3.77 24.35
CA ASP A 439 6.21 2.62 24.39
C ASP A 439 5.77 2.18 25.79
N TYR A 440 6.22 2.88 26.83
CA TYR A 440 5.64 2.84 28.17
C TYR A 440 4.67 4.00 28.44
N GLY A 441 4.48 4.91 27.48
CA GLY A 441 3.66 6.11 27.60
C GLY A 441 4.30 7.24 28.38
N LEU A 442 5.63 7.20 28.58
CA LEU A 442 6.35 8.24 29.30
C LEU A 442 6.78 9.34 28.34
N LEU A 443 6.56 10.61 28.74
CA LEU A 443 7.10 11.73 28.01
C LEU A 443 8.62 11.84 28.23
N ARG A 444 9.33 11.98 27.15
CA ARG A 444 10.81 12.10 27.15
C ARG A 444 11.31 13.55 27.14
N TYR A 445 10.43 14.50 27.30
CA TYR A 445 10.73 15.92 27.39
C TYR A 445 9.90 16.60 28.49
N LYS A 446 10.35 17.76 28.95
CA LYS A 446 9.60 18.60 29.88
C LYS A 446 8.70 19.52 29.11
N THR A 447 7.45 19.63 29.54
CA THR A 447 6.47 20.55 28.98
C THR A 447 5.71 21.27 30.10
N ASP A 448 5.20 22.44 29.79
CA ASP A 448 4.28 23.24 30.61
C ASP A 448 2.85 23.21 30.08
N ASN A 449 2.60 22.45 29.02
CA ASN A 449 1.28 22.28 28.43
C ASN A 449 0.35 21.54 29.41
N GLU A 450 -0.58 22.28 30.02
CA GLU A 450 -1.50 21.74 31.04
C GLU A 450 -2.35 20.59 30.53
N LYS A 451 -2.78 20.60 29.25
CA LYS A 451 -3.59 19.52 28.67
C LYS A 451 -2.79 18.22 28.59
N VAL A 452 -1.53 18.32 28.22
CA VAL A 452 -0.62 17.16 28.20
C VAL A 452 -0.37 16.66 29.60
N LEU A 453 -0.08 17.55 30.55
CA LEU A 453 0.26 17.21 31.94
C LEU A 453 -0.88 16.53 32.71
N GLN A 454 -2.13 16.72 32.31
CA GLN A 454 -3.27 16.07 32.95
C GLN A 454 -3.21 14.53 32.91
N LYS A 455 -2.64 13.95 31.86
CA LYS A 455 -2.55 12.50 31.65
C LYS A 455 -1.12 11.97 31.61
N ALA A 456 -0.13 12.86 31.45
CA ALA A 456 1.24 12.48 31.20
C ALA A 456 1.99 12.11 32.48
N THR A 457 2.90 11.15 32.34
CA THR A 457 4.01 10.93 33.28
C THR A 457 5.31 11.30 32.59
N ILE A 458 6.04 12.24 33.16
CA ILE A 458 7.33 12.67 32.63
C ILE A 458 8.41 11.66 33.06
N SER A 459 9.18 11.19 32.11
CA SER A 459 10.31 10.27 32.35
C SER A 459 11.41 10.94 33.20
N SER A 460 12.10 10.15 34.02
CA SER A 460 13.35 10.59 34.69
C SER A 460 14.46 10.93 33.69
N TYR A 461 14.37 10.45 32.45
CA TYR A 461 15.29 10.75 31.34
C TYR A 461 14.76 11.84 30.41
N ALA A 462 13.79 12.65 30.86
CA ALA A 462 13.26 13.75 30.08
C ALA A 462 14.32 14.83 29.84
N ILE A 463 14.46 15.21 28.56
CA ILE A 463 15.44 16.19 28.13
C ILE A 463 14.95 17.65 28.26
N ASP A 464 15.89 18.58 28.27
CA ASP A 464 15.64 19.99 28.01
C ASP A 464 15.42 20.18 26.50
N ILE A 465 14.16 20.22 26.13
CA ILE A 465 13.75 20.15 24.71
C ILE A 465 14.19 21.40 23.93
N GLU A 466 14.18 22.57 24.58
CA GLU A 466 14.58 23.82 23.93
C GLU A 466 16.06 23.80 23.55
N LYS A 467 16.93 23.35 24.48
CA LYS A 467 18.35 23.18 24.18
C LYS A 467 18.60 22.11 23.13
N PHE A 468 17.83 21.01 23.18
CA PHE A 468 17.92 19.93 22.20
C PHE A 468 17.61 20.45 20.79
N ILE A 469 16.46 21.10 20.62
CA ILE A 469 16.05 21.66 19.33
C ILE A 469 17.04 22.68 18.84
N LYS A 470 17.46 23.60 19.72
CA LYS A 470 18.45 24.63 19.37
C LYS A 470 19.73 24.00 18.81
N GLN A 471 20.32 23.04 19.53
CA GLN A 471 21.56 22.37 19.11
C GLN A 471 21.39 21.65 17.76
N CYS A 472 20.27 20.96 17.53
CA CYS A 472 20.00 20.29 16.26
C CYS A 472 19.83 21.30 15.11
N LYS A 473 19.05 22.36 15.32
CA LYS A 473 18.82 23.40 14.30
C LYS A 473 20.08 24.17 13.94
N GLU A 474 20.92 24.51 14.89
CA GLU A 474 22.24 25.14 14.66
C GLU A 474 23.16 24.24 13.82
N ASN A 475 22.91 22.95 13.83
CA ASN A 475 23.63 21.96 13.02
C ASN A 475 22.92 21.60 11.69
N GLY A 476 21.80 22.22 11.35
CA GLY A 476 21.04 21.96 10.12
C GLY A 476 20.33 20.60 10.11
N ILE A 477 19.98 20.06 11.27
CA ILE A 477 19.32 18.76 11.41
C ILE A 477 17.80 18.92 11.36
N TYR A 478 17.16 18.11 10.53
CA TYR A 478 15.71 17.92 10.48
C TYR A 478 15.27 17.01 11.64
N LEU A 479 14.26 17.45 12.39
CA LEU A 479 13.84 16.80 13.63
C LEU A 479 12.52 16.06 13.46
N VAL A 480 12.53 14.76 13.71
CA VAL A 480 11.36 13.90 13.73
C VAL A 480 11.03 13.50 15.18
N ALA A 481 9.84 13.87 15.65
CA ALA A 481 9.32 13.49 16.95
C ALA A 481 8.53 12.18 16.83
N ARG A 482 9.08 11.06 17.35
CA ARG A 482 8.36 9.79 17.41
C ARG A 482 7.46 9.74 18.65
N ILE A 483 6.19 9.43 18.42
CA ILE A 483 5.14 9.32 19.44
C ILE A 483 4.52 7.93 19.33
N VAL A 484 4.68 7.11 20.36
CA VAL A 484 4.02 5.81 20.46
C VAL A 484 2.57 6.03 20.91
N VAL A 485 1.57 5.56 20.10
CA VAL A 485 0.18 5.97 20.29
C VAL A 485 -0.61 4.98 21.13
N PHE A 486 -0.88 3.76 20.63
CA PHE A 486 -1.82 2.84 21.28
C PHE A 486 -1.18 1.78 22.18
N LYS A 487 0.14 1.62 22.16
CA LYS A 487 0.89 0.87 23.15
C LYS A 487 1.37 1.85 24.22
N ASP A 488 0.63 1.97 25.30
CA ASP A 488 0.83 3.00 26.31
C ASP A 488 0.47 2.48 27.71
N ARG A 489 1.49 2.14 28.51
CA ARG A 489 1.32 1.65 29.86
C ARG A 489 0.79 2.73 30.80
N ASN A 490 1.16 3.98 30.59
CA ASN A 490 0.74 5.10 31.42
C ASN A 490 -0.77 5.34 31.29
N LEU A 491 -1.27 5.50 30.06
CA LEU A 491 -2.69 5.63 29.80
C LEU A 491 -3.48 4.34 30.10
N TRP A 492 -2.88 3.17 29.90
CA TRP A 492 -3.49 1.88 30.24
C TRP A 492 -3.84 1.80 31.74
N ARG A 493 -3.00 2.40 32.61
CA ARG A 493 -3.21 2.45 34.08
C ARG A 493 -4.04 3.64 34.52
N TYR A 494 -4.21 4.63 33.66
CA TYR A 494 -4.83 5.90 34.01
C TYR A 494 -6.27 5.71 34.48
N ASP A 495 -6.63 6.39 35.58
CA ASP A 495 -7.99 6.49 36.11
C ASP A 495 -8.72 5.12 36.18
N GLY A 496 -8.13 4.15 36.87
CA GLY A 496 -8.69 2.81 37.02
C GLY A 496 -8.78 2.01 35.71
N ASN A 497 -7.80 2.16 34.82
CA ASN A 497 -7.74 1.51 33.51
C ASN A 497 -8.83 1.97 32.53
N LYS A 498 -9.22 3.25 32.62
CA LYS A 498 -10.28 3.84 31.78
C LYS A 498 -10.08 3.58 30.29
N TYR A 499 -8.85 3.71 29.79
CA TYR A 499 -8.54 3.59 28.38
C TYR A 499 -8.06 2.21 27.93
N ALA A 500 -7.84 1.29 28.85
CA ALA A 500 -7.35 -0.04 28.54
C ALA A 500 -8.36 -0.84 27.68
N ILE A 501 -7.85 -1.59 26.70
CA ILE A 501 -8.67 -2.67 26.12
C ILE A 501 -8.90 -3.75 27.19
N VAL A 502 -9.98 -4.49 27.11
CA VAL A 502 -10.38 -5.45 28.13
C VAL A 502 -10.51 -6.86 27.60
N ASP A 503 -10.29 -7.82 28.47
CA ASP A 503 -10.57 -9.22 28.21
C ASP A 503 -12.08 -9.48 28.44
N TYR A 504 -12.81 -9.87 27.39
CA TYR A 504 -14.26 -10.02 27.49
C TYR A 504 -14.69 -11.14 28.46
N ALA A 505 -13.81 -12.12 28.69
CA ALA A 505 -14.12 -13.25 29.56
C ALA A 505 -14.00 -12.91 31.07
N THR A 506 -13.11 -11.99 31.42
CA THR A 506 -12.84 -11.59 32.81
C THR A 506 -13.35 -10.18 33.15
N GLY A 507 -13.49 -9.32 32.15
CA GLY A 507 -13.75 -7.89 32.32
C GLY A 507 -12.52 -7.07 32.74
N GLU A 508 -11.39 -7.71 33.00
CA GLU A 508 -10.15 -7.08 33.42
C GLU A 508 -9.38 -6.45 32.24
N PRO A 509 -8.49 -5.49 32.50
CA PRO A 509 -7.61 -4.94 31.46
C PRO A 509 -6.82 -6.04 30.77
N TRP A 510 -6.95 -6.11 29.44
CA TRP A 510 -6.33 -7.17 28.65
C TRP A 510 -4.81 -7.06 28.60
N ARG A 511 -4.16 -8.21 28.71
CA ARG A 511 -2.73 -8.40 28.44
C ARG A 511 -2.54 -9.65 27.58
N GLY A 512 -1.72 -9.56 26.55
CA GLY A 512 -1.41 -10.69 25.68
C GLY A 512 -0.67 -11.79 26.44
N ILE A 513 -1.22 -13.01 26.45
CA ILE A 513 -0.59 -14.17 27.08
C ILE A 513 0.48 -14.71 26.13
N ARG A 514 1.74 -14.71 26.59
CA ARG A 514 2.88 -15.23 25.84
C ARG A 514 3.01 -16.75 25.95
N SER A 515 2.89 -17.29 27.14
CA SER A 515 3.01 -18.72 27.43
C SER A 515 2.35 -19.08 28.75
N TYR A 516 2.12 -20.35 28.95
CA TYR A 516 1.78 -20.94 30.23
C TYR A 516 2.90 -21.86 30.70
N ASP A 517 3.22 -21.81 31.99
CA ASP A 517 4.09 -22.76 32.62
C ASP A 517 3.24 -23.86 33.28
N TYR A 518 3.72 -25.09 33.19
CA TYR A 518 3.02 -26.25 33.71
C TYR A 518 3.95 -27.06 34.61
N GLU A 519 3.40 -27.63 35.65
CA GLU A 519 4.01 -28.71 36.41
C GLU A 519 3.73 -30.02 35.69
N THR A 520 4.76 -30.85 35.53
CA THR A 520 4.64 -32.15 34.88
C THR A 520 5.11 -33.26 35.85
N ASP A 521 4.53 -34.46 35.72
CA ASP A 521 5.06 -35.64 36.39
C ASP A 521 6.34 -36.18 35.72
N GLU A 522 6.90 -37.25 36.27
CA GLU A 522 8.13 -37.87 35.76
C GLU A 522 7.96 -38.44 34.34
N ASP A 523 6.75 -38.70 33.90
CA ASP A 523 6.41 -39.22 32.57
C ASP A 523 6.10 -38.05 31.58
N GLY A 524 6.16 -36.79 32.01
CA GLY A 524 5.91 -35.62 31.20
C GLY A 524 4.41 -35.24 31.04
N ASN A 525 3.50 -35.84 31.80
CA ASN A 525 2.08 -35.49 31.77
C ASN A 525 1.85 -34.20 32.57
N VAL A 526 1.00 -33.32 32.04
CA VAL A 526 0.67 -32.06 32.70
C VAL A 526 -0.19 -32.29 33.93
N LEU A 527 0.30 -31.89 35.09
CA LEU A 527 -0.39 -31.98 36.40
C LEU A 527 -1.20 -30.72 36.67
N SER A 528 -0.57 -29.57 36.57
CA SER A 528 -1.23 -28.28 36.82
C SER A 528 -0.57 -27.14 36.07
N LYS A 529 -1.33 -26.08 35.84
CA LYS A 529 -0.81 -24.81 35.34
C LYS A 529 -0.25 -23.99 36.50
N THR A 530 1.04 -23.66 36.46
CA THR A 530 1.75 -22.97 37.55
C THR A 530 1.84 -21.47 37.36
N ALA A 531 1.99 -21.00 36.09
CA ALA A 531 2.08 -19.56 35.81
C ALA A 531 1.47 -19.19 34.44
N THR A 532 1.14 -17.90 34.31
CA THR A 532 0.80 -17.26 33.04
C THR A 532 1.80 -16.16 32.79
N ASN A 533 2.54 -16.27 31.70
CA ASN A 533 3.49 -15.28 31.26
C ASN A 533 2.84 -14.35 30.24
N TYR A 534 3.06 -13.06 30.36
CA TYR A 534 2.48 -12.04 29.51
C TYR A 534 3.56 -11.36 28.67
N TYR A 535 3.16 -10.86 27.52
CA TYR A 535 3.97 -9.89 26.79
C TYR A 535 4.07 -8.59 27.59
N ASP A 536 5.20 -7.90 27.50
CA ASP A 536 5.38 -6.60 28.14
C ASP A 536 4.78 -5.47 27.30
N GLU A 537 3.49 -5.62 26.99
CA GLU A 537 2.72 -4.69 26.20
C GLU A 537 1.41 -4.35 26.89
N ASN A 538 1.12 -3.06 26.95
CA ASN A 538 -0.11 -2.54 27.51
C ASN A 538 -0.81 -1.68 26.45
N TRP A 539 -1.99 -2.10 26.02
CA TRP A 539 -2.70 -1.50 24.92
C TRP A 539 -3.89 -0.69 25.39
N VAL A 540 -4.01 0.54 24.90
CA VAL A 540 -5.20 1.37 25.05
C VAL A 540 -6.13 1.19 23.83
N ASP A 541 -7.38 1.59 23.99
CA ASP A 541 -8.42 1.38 22.99
C ASP A 541 -8.25 2.35 21.81
N PRO A 542 -7.96 1.87 20.57
CA PRO A 542 -7.76 2.72 19.42
C PRO A 542 -9.01 3.49 18.97
N TYR A 543 -10.20 3.13 19.46
CA TYR A 543 -11.44 3.83 19.15
C TYR A 543 -11.74 5.02 20.08
N CYS A 544 -10.89 5.23 21.11
CA CYS A 544 -11.13 6.23 22.16
C CYS A 544 -10.63 7.62 21.77
N GLU A 545 -11.52 8.58 21.65
CA GLU A 545 -11.22 9.96 21.26
C GLU A 545 -10.32 10.69 22.28
N GLU A 546 -10.50 10.41 23.57
CA GLU A 546 -9.66 11.01 24.61
C GLU A 546 -8.18 10.55 24.54
N VAL A 547 -7.95 9.34 23.98
CA VAL A 547 -6.60 8.85 23.66
C VAL A 547 -6.05 9.58 22.44
N TRP A 548 -6.91 9.85 21.43
CA TRP A 548 -6.52 10.63 20.25
C TRP A 548 -6.11 12.04 20.63
N GLU A 549 -6.97 12.76 21.38
CA GLU A 549 -6.72 14.12 21.86
C GLU A 549 -5.37 14.22 22.57
N TYR A 550 -5.12 13.31 23.51
CA TYR A 550 -3.86 13.32 24.27
C TYR A 550 -2.62 13.21 23.39
N ASN A 551 -2.61 12.29 22.42
CA ASN A 551 -1.47 12.13 21.51
C ASN A 551 -1.34 13.31 20.54
N ILE A 552 -2.45 13.90 20.11
CA ILE A 552 -2.45 15.06 19.22
C ILE A 552 -2.03 16.32 19.99
N ASP A 553 -2.42 16.49 21.25
CA ASP A 553 -1.96 17.62 22.08
C ASP A 553 -0.43 17.55 22.30
N ILE A 554 0.15 16.34 22.47
CA ILE A 554 1.61 16.14 22.49
C ILE A 554 2.22 16.53 21.14
N ALA A 555 1.66 16.08 20.03
CA ALA A 555 2.16 16.39 18.70
C ALA A 555 2.15 17.90 18.42
N LYS A 556 1.05 18.59 18.77
CA LYS A 556 0.94 20.07 18.64
C LYS A 556 1.95 20.80 19.50
N ASP A 557 2.18 20.35 20.72
CA ASP A 557 3.19 20.93 21.62
C ASP A 557 4.60 20.80 21.01
N LEU A 558 4.92 19.64 20.44
CA LEU A 558 6.22 19.39 19.82
C LEU A 558 6.45 20.21 18.54
N VAL A 559 5.43 20.33 17.69
CA VAL A 559 5.48 21.20 16.51
C VAL A 559 5.67 22.68 16.92
N ALA A 560 4.92 23.14 17.91
CA ALA A 560 5.05 24.50 18.43
C ALA A 560 6.44 24.79 19.04
N LYS A 561 7.09 23.76 19.57
CA LYS A 561 8.47 23.87 20.10
C LYS A 561 9.54 23.81 19.00
N GLY A 562 9.22 23.38 17.79
CA GLY A 562 10.10 23.46 16.62
C GLY A 562 10.55 22.10 16.04
N PHE A 563 9.85 21.01 16.31
CA PHE A 563 9.99 19.79 15.52
C PHE A 563 9.45 19.96 14.11
N ASP A 564 10.12 19.36 13.14
CA ASP A 564 9.78 19.50 11.73
C ASP A 564 8.73 18.48 11.28
N GLU A 565 8.65 17.33 11.95
CA GLU A 565 7.79 16.21 11.57
C GLU A 565 7.34 15.44 12.81
N ILE A 566 6.12 14.95 12.78
CA ILE A 566 5.56 14.02 13.77
C ILE A 566 5.51 12.62 13.15
N GLN A 567 6.05 11.64 13.85
CA GLN A 567 6.01 10.23 13.46
C GLN A 567 5.23 9.45 14.51
N PHE A 568 4.10 8.86 14.10
CA PHE A 568 3.29 8.02 14.97
C PHE A 568 3.69 6.55 14.82
N ASP A 569 4.08 5.95 15.92
CA ASP A 569 4.30 4.50 16.01
C ASP A 569 3.22 3.82 16.83
N TYR A 570 3.10 2.50 16.70
CA TYR A 570 2.05 1.69 17.30
C TYR A 570 0.64 2.22 17.03
N ILE A 571 0.42 2.80 15.86
CA ILE A 571 -0.92 3.09 15.33
C ILE A 571 -1.49 1.82 14.71
N ARG A 572 -1.71 0.84 15.55
CA ARG A 572 -2.18 -0.48 15.18
C ARG A 572 -2.89 -1.18 16.32
N PHE A 573 -3.52 -2.27 16.00
CA PHE A 573 -4.12 -3.17 16.97
C PHE A 573 -3.11 -4.21 17.48
N PRO A 574 -3.29 -4.78 18.69
CA PRO A 574 -2.42 -5.85 19.17
C PRO A 574 -2.50 -7.07 18.24
N THR A 575 -1.36 -7.74 18.08
CA THR A 575 -1.20 -8.90 17.18
C THR A 575 -0.75 -10.15 17.90
N ASP A 576 -0.35 -10.04 19.17
CA ASP A 576 0.33 -11.07 19.92
C ASP A 576 -0.42 -11.42 21.22
N GLY A 577 -0.60 -12.70 21.44
CA GLY A 577 -1.25 -13.25 22.62
C GLY A 577 -2.09 -14.48 22.32
N LEU A 578 -1.92 -15.54 23.12
CA LEU A 578 -2.75 -16.76 23.04
C LEU A 578 -4.24 -16.49 23.32
N ASN A 579 -4.56 -15.32 23.85
CA ASN A 579 -5.89 -14.83 24.18
C ASN A 579 -6.28 -13.59 23.36
N LEU A 580 -5.74 -13.44 22.15
CA LEU A 580 -6.02 -12.30 21.29
C LEU A 580 -7.50 -12.23 20.86
N ASP A 581 -8.14 -13.37 20.71
CA ASP A 581 -9.57 -13.53 20.42
C ASP A 581 -10.48 -12.99 21.54
N ARG A 582 -9.93 -12.79 22.76
CA ARG A 582 -10.64 -12.29 23.93
C ARG A 582 -10.61 -10.78 24.09
N VAL A 583 -9.98 -10.06 23.16
CA VAL A 583 -9.93 -8.58 23.21
C VAL A 583 -11.30 -7.98 22.94
N LYS A 584 -11.72 -7.07 23.82
CA LYS A 584 -12.90 -6.23 23.65
C LYS A 584 -12.50 -4.76 23.68
N TYR A 585 -13.00 -4.02 22.69
CA TYR A 585 -12.84 -2.57 22.55
C TYR A 585 -14.08 -1.87 23.10
N ARG A 586 -13.94 -1.16 24.23
CA ARG A 586 -15.06 -0.52 24.92
C ARG A 586 -15.58 0.74 24.22
N TRP A 587 -14.70 1.40 23.46
CA TRP A 587 -14.96 2.66 22.77
C TRP A 587 -15.33 2.49 21.31
N ARG A 588 -15.46 1.26 20.86
CA ARG A 588 -15.84 0.96 19.49
C ARG A 588 -17.30 1.32 19.25
N ASP A 589 -17.53 2.30 18.38
CA ASP A 589 -18.87 2.66 17.93
C ASP A 589 -19.39 1.65 16.88
N THR A 590 -20.74 1.57 16.76
CA THR A 590 -21.39 0.63 15.85
C THR A 590 -20.94 0.88 14.39
N GLY A 591 -20.65 -0.19 13.66
CA GLY A 591 -20.26 -0.14 12.25
C GLY A 591 -18.75 0.11 12.02
N MET A 592 -17.99 0.47 13.05
CA MET A 592 -16.54 0.67 12.89
C MET A 592 -15.79 -0.66 12.90
N ASP A 593 -14.85 -0.81 11.99
CA ASP A 593 -13.82 -1.85 11.99
C ASP A 593 -12.45 -1.27 12.43
N LYS A 594 -11.38 -2.05 12.30
CA LYS A 594 -10.03 -1.61 12.70
C LYS A 594 -9.51 -0.48 11.80
N GLU A 595 -9.74 -0.60 10.52
CA GLU A 595 -9.33 0.39 9.54
C GLU A 595 -10.07 1.72 9.77
N SER A 596 -11.36 1.66 10.02
CA SER A 596 -12.16 2.84 10.36
C SER A 596 -11.60 3.60 11.57
N ALA A 597 -11.12 2.88 12.59
CA ALA A 597 -10.51 3.51 13.76
C ALA A 597 -9.23 4.26 13.41
N LEU A 598 -8.34 3.62 12.64
CA LEU A 598 -7.06 4.25 12.27
C LEU A 598 -7.26 5.42 11.30
N ILE A 599 -8.16 5.29 10.33
CA ILE A 599 -8.54 6.39 9.42
C ILE A 599 -9.10 7.56 10.25
N SER A 600 -10.00 7.28 11.21
CA SER A 600 -10.60 8.30 12.05
C SER A 600 -9.54 9.03 12.89
N PHE A 601 -8.62 8.30 13.51
CA PHE A 601 -7.48 8.88 14.24
C PHE A 601 -6.61 9.75 13.34
N LEU A 602 -6.17 9.22 12.18
CA LEU A 602 -5.27 9.95 11.27
C LEU A 602 -5.95 11.16 10.61
N SER A 603 -7.24 11.06 10.31
CA SER A 603 -8.03 12.20 9.86
C SER A 603 -8.12 13.30 10.92
N TYR A 604 -8.30 12.91 12.19
CA TYR A 604 -8.26 13.84 13.32
C TYR A 604 -6.86 14.45 13.49
N ALA A 605 -5.81 13.64 13.38
CA ALA A 605 -4.43 14.10 13.40
C ALA A 605 -4.16 15.14 12.30
N ARG A 606 -4.52 14.80 11.04
CA ARG A 606 -4.32 15.71 9.89
C ARG A 606 -5.04 17.05 10.04
N SER A 607 -6.22 17.02 10.64
CA SER A 607 -7.00 18.26 10.87
C SER A 607 -6.45 19.15 11.98
N ASN A 608 -5.52 18.66 12.79
CA ASN A 608 -5.00 19.34 13.98
C ASN A 608 -3.50 19.61 13.97
N ILE A 609 -2.76 18.99 13.05
CA ILE A 609 -1.30 19.10 12.97
C ILE A 609 -0.92 19.76 11.64
N ASP A 610 -0.27 20.92 11.74
CA ASP A 610 0.26 21.64 10.59
C ASP A 610 1.76 21.37 10.42
N ALA A 611 2.09 20.11 10.18
CA ALA A 611 3.42 19.60 9.91
C ALA A 611 3.32 18.25 9.18
N PRO A 612 4.39 17.75 8.57
CA PRO A 612 4.44 16.40 8.04
C PRO A 612 4.07 15.36 9.09
N ILE A 613 3.20 14.40 8.70
CA ILE A 613 2.82 13.26 9.53
C ILE A 613 3.40 11.99 8.92
N GLY A 614 4.29 11.34 9.66
CA GLY A 614 4.80 10.02 9.36
C GLY A 614 4.11 8.94 10.20
N ILE A 615 4.07 7.71 9.69
CA ILE A 615 3.58 6.54 10.43
C ILE A 615 4.51 5.35 10.27
N ASP A 616 4.76 4.66 11.38
CA ASP A 616 5.47 3.39 11.35
C ASP A 616 4.51 2.25 11.02
N ILE A 617 4.90 1.41 10.07
CA ILE A 617 4.11 0.27 9.64
C ILE A 617 4.91 -1.03 9.66
N TYR A 618 4.24 -2.15 9.78
CA TYR A 618 4.89 -3.45 9.62
C TYR A 618 5.50 -3.59 8.23
N GLY A 619 6.75 -4.04 8.16
CA GLY A 619 7.47 -4.27 6.91
C GLY A 619 6.74 -5.25 5.99
N GLN A 620 6.10 -6.26 6.56
CA GLN A 620 5.33 -7.25 5.79
C GLN A 620 4.10 -6.70 5.06
N ASN A 621 3.64 -5.48 5.38
CA ASN A 621 2.50 -4.86 4.69
C ASN A 621 2.71 -4.70 3.17
N GLY A 622 3.95 -4.61 2.71
CA GLY A 622 4.28 -4.60 1.28
C GLY A 622 3.96 -5.92 0.56
N TRP A 623 3.87 -7.03 1.28
CA TRP A 623 3.61 -8.36 0.70
C TRP A 623 2.24 -8.91 1.07
N TYR A 624 1.82 -8.78 2.31
CA TYR A 624 0.65 -9.47 2.85
C TYR A 624 -0.57 -8.58 3.03
N ARG A 625 -0.45 -7.27 2.82
CA ARG A 625 -1.52 -6.29 3.05
C ARG A 625 -2.32 -6.59 4.32
N SER A 626 -1.61 -6.72 5.45
CA SER A 626 -2.08 -7.31 6.70
C SER A 626 -3.07 -6.45 7.50
N GLY A 627 -3.82 -5.56 6.84
CA GLY A 627 -4.79 -4.66 7.47
C GLY A 627 -5.78 -5.36 8.41
N THR A 628 -6.25 -6.56 8.08
CA THR A 628 -7.15 -7.33 8.96
C THR A 628 -6.57 -7.61 10.34
N ARG A 629 -5.27 -7.85 10.42
CA ARG A 629 -4.61 -8.15 11.68
C ARG A 629 -4.29 -6.89 12.46
N THR A 630 -3.67 -5.91 11.81
CA THR A 630 -3.13 -4.71 12.44
C THR A 630 -4.05 -3.49 12.35
N GLY A 631 -4.96 -3.46 11.38
CA GLY A 631 -5.68 -2.27 10.94
C GLY A 631 -4.89 -1.39 9.97
N GLN A 632 -3.62 -1.69 9.72
CA GLN A 632 -2.74 -0.90 8.84
C GLN A 632 -2.90 -1.31 7.38
N ASP A 633 -3.87 -0.77 6.69
CA ASP A 633 -3.97 -0.86 5.24
C ASP A 633 -3.32 0.38 4.62
N VAL A 634 -2.17 0.21 3.97
CA VAL A 634 -1.37 1.31 3.40
C VAL A 634 -2.17 2.14 2.40
N GLU A 635 -2.99 1.51 1.57
CA GLU A 635 -3.81 2.20 0.58
C GLU A 635 -4.85 3.11 1.24
N LEU A 636 -5.48 2.63 2.33
CA LEU A 636 -6.49 3.39 3.07
C LEU A 636 -5.89 4.50 3.94
N LEU A 637 -4.68 4.30 4.48
CA LEU A 637 -4.04 5.26 5.37
C LEU A 637 -3.29 6.37 4.63
N SER A 638 -2.78 6.08 3.43
CA SER A 638 -1.99 7.03 2.63
C SER A 638 -2.63 8.40 2.39
N PRO A 639 -3.96 8.56 2.26
CA PRO A 639 -4.56 9.88 2.07
C PRO A 639 -4.43 10.82 3.28
N TYR A 640 -4.12 10.31 4.46
CA TYR A 640 -4.11 11.05 5.72
C TYR A 640 -2.72 11.33 6.28
N VAL A 641 -1.67 10.83 5.63
CA VAL A 641 -0.28 10.94 6.08
C VAL A 641 0.63 11.41 4.94
N ASP A 642 1.83 11.82 5.28
CA ASP A 642 2.81 12.32 4.32
C ASP A 642 3.96 11.33 4.11
N VAL A 643 4.26 10.56 5.14
CA VAL A 643 5.37 9.59 5.16
C VAL A 643 4.88 8.26 5.73
N ILE A 644 5.25 7.16 5.09
CA ILE A 644 5.17 5.83 5.69
C ILE A 644 6.57 5.30 5.92
N CYS A 645 6.76 4.70 7.09
CA CYS A 645 8.05 4.22 7.55
C CYS A 645 7.98 2.70 7.80
N PRO A 646 8.12 1.87 6.75
CA PRO A 646 8.07 0.43 6.90
C PRO A 646 9.29 -0.09 7.68
N MET A 647 9.06 -1.02 8.59
CA MET A 647 10.10 -1.70 9.37
C MET A 647 10.57 -2.96 8.62
N PHE A 648 11.43 -2.80 7.61
CA PHE A 648 11.92 -3.89 6.76
C PHE A 648 13.08 -4.68 7.39
N TYR A 649 13.14 -4.76 8.71
CA TYR A 649 14.24 -5.46 9.39
C TYR A 649 14.36 -6.92 8.93
N PRO A 650 15.42 -7.31 8.22
CA PRO A 650 15.55 -8.68 7.70
C PRO A 650 15.49 -9.75 8.79
N SER A 651 15.93 -9.41 10.02
CA SER A 651 15.86 -10.29 11.18
C SER A 651 14.42 -10.56 11.68
N HIS A 652 13.42 -9.79 11.23
CA HIS A 652 12.01 -9.93 11.61
C HIS A 652 11.17 -10.63 10.54
N PHE A 653 11.75 -10.92 9.39
CA PHE A 653 11.13 -11.76 8.36
C PHE A 653 11.50 -13.23 8.59
N GLU A 654 10.69 -14.14 8.09
CA GLU A 654 10.97 -15.57 8.17
C GLU A 654 12.31 -15.93 7.52
N GLN A 655 12.97 -16.94 8.05
CA GLN A 655 14.33 -17.34 7.66
C GLN A 655 14.53 -17.41 6.14
N TYR A 656 13.54 -17.94 5.44
CA TYR A 656 13.64 -18.21 4.01
C TYR A 656 13.03 -17.13 3.13
N PHE A 657 12.55 -16.05 3.72
CA PHE A 657 11.95 -14.96 2.96
C PHE A 657 12.99 -14.26 2.09
N LEU A 658 12.80 -14.28 0.76
CA LEU A 658 13.72 -13.71 -0.25
C LEU A 658 15.19 -14.16 -0.11
N ALA A 659 15.41 -15.38 0.35
CA ALA A 659 16.74 -15.94 0.61
C ALA A 659 17.32 -16.76 -0.57
N GLN A 660 16.90 -16.48 -1.83
CA GLN A 660 17.49 -17.12 -3.02
C GLN A 660 18.99 -16.84 -3.13
N THR A 661 19.66 -17.65 -3.95
CA THR A 661 21.09 -17.50 -4.20
C THR A 661 21.39 -16.26 -5.06
N PRO A 662 22.37 -15.41 -4.70
CA PRO A 662 23.18 -15.51 -3.49
C PRO A 662 22.42 -14.99 -2.25
N ALA A 663 22.42 -15.80 -1.16
CA ALA A 663 21.64 -15.50 0.03
C ALA A 663 22.09 -14.23 0.76
N VAL A 664 23.33 -13.81 0.56
CA VAL A 664 23.90 -12.56 1.10
C VAL A 664 23.17 -11.31 0.60
N GLU A 665 22.50 -11.40 -0.55
CA GLU A 665 21.69 -10.33 -1.14
C GLU A 665 20.29 -10.17 -0.51
N ARG A 666 19.93 -11.05 0.42
CA ARG A 666 18.60 -11.02 1.07
C ARG A 666 18.25 -9.65 1.68
N PRO A 667 19.15 -8.95 2.40
CA PRO A 667 18.87 -7.60 2.90
C PRO A 667 18.55 -6.61 1.77
N TYR A 668 19.35 -6.59 0.72
CA TYR A 668 19.11 -5.75 -0.46
C TYR A 668 17.72 -5.99 -1.04
N ARG A 669 17.33 -7.25 -1.28
CA ARG A 669 16.04 -7.61 -1.89
C ARG A 669 14.86 -7.21 -1.04
N ILE A 670 14.94 -7.38 0.29
CA ILE A 670 13.86 -7.00 1.21
C ILE A 670 13.60 -5.50 1.10
N TYR A 671 14.63 -4.68 1.09
CA TYR A 671 14.48 -3.22 0.98
C TYR A 671 14.07 -2.79 -0.43
N TYR A 672 14.66 -3.36 -1.47
CA TYR A 672 14.31 -3.07 -2.85
C TYR A 672 12.83 -3.34 -3.13
N TYR A 673 12.40 -4.57 -2.93
CA TYR A 673 11.01 -4.94 -3.17
C TYR A 673 10.05 -4.26 -2.18
N GLY A 674 10.45 -4.13 -0.93
CA GLY A 674 9.63 -3.50 0.10
C GLY A 674 9.30 -2.04 -0.21
N CYS A 675 10.29 -1.24 -0.56
CA CYS A 675 10.12 0.16 -0.96
C CYS A 675 9.27 0.28 -2.21
N TYR A 676 9.60 -0.51 -3.24
CA TYR A 676 8.88 -0.50 -4.50
C TYR A 676 7.40 -0.88 -4.31
N ARG A 677 7.12 -2.01 -3.64
CA ARG A 677 5.76 -2.49 -3.40
C ARG A 677 4.93 -1.51 -2.59
N ASN A 678 5.49 -0.92 -1.52
CA ASN A 678 4.76 0.07 -0.72
C ASN A 678 4.47 1.36 -1.51
N THR A 679 5.37 1.79 -2.39
CA THR A 679 5.11 2.93 -3.28
C THR A 679 3.97 2.64 -4.24
N VAL A 680 3.93 1.44 -4.84
CA VAL A 680 2.84 0.99 -5.69
C VAL A 680 1.51 0.95 -4.91
N ILE A 681 1.49 0.30 -3.75
CA ILE A 681 0.28 0.18 -2.92
C ILE A 681 -0.23 1.56 -2.49
N ALA A 682 0.66 2.45 -2.06
CA ALA A 682 0.34 3.82 -1.71
C ALA A 682 0.02 4.72 -2.91
N ARG A 683 0.13 4.19 -4.13
CA ARG A 683 -0.06 4.93 -5.38
C ARG A 683 0.77 6.21 -5.44
N ASN A 684 2.00 6.16 -4.92
CA ASN A 684 2.92 7.30 -4.79
C ASN A 684 2.31 8.54 -4.08
N LYS A 685 1.27 8.38 -3.28
CA LYS A 685 0.66 9.48 -2.53
C LYS A 685 1.55 10.01 -1.41
N VAL A 686 2.40 9.14 -0.87
CA VAL A 686 3.24 9.38 0.30
C VAL A 686 4.70 9.08 0.01
N ILE A 687 5.56 9.60 0.87
CA ILE A 687 6.98 9.27 0.92
C ILE A 687 7.13 7.91 1.59
N VAL A 688 7.77 6.96 0.94
CA VAL A 688 8.20 5.70 1.56
C VAL A 688 9.62 5.87 2.09
N ARG A 689 9.77 5.94 3.40
CA ARG A 689 11.04 6.18 4.10
C ARG A 689 11.28 5.08 5.14
N PRO A 690 11.86 3.93 4.75
CA PRO A 690 11.97 2.76 5.60
C PRO A 690 12.91 2.97 6.79
N TRP A 691 12.67 2.18 7.83
CA TRP A 691 13.62 1.92 8.88
C TRP A 691 14.63 0.86 8.43
N VAL A 692 15.92 1.20 8.49
CA VAL A 692 17.08 0.36 8.13
C VAL A 692 17.61 -0.32 9.38
N GLN A 693 17.88 -1.63 9.31
CA GLN A 693 18.35 -2.41 10.45
C GLN A 693 19.84 -2.17 10.72
N ALA A 694 20.17 -1.17 11.53
CA ALA A 694 21.55 -0.91 11.95
C ALA A 694 21.89 -1.63 13.29
N PHE A 695 21.31 -2.81 13.54
CA PHE A 695 21.56 -3.61 14.74
C PHE A 695 21.69 -5.09 14.39
N TYR A 696 22.42 -5.81 15.22
CA TYR A 696 22.51 -7.26 15.15
C TYR A 696 21.46 -7.91 16.05
N LEU A 697 20.66 -8.78 15.47
CA LEU A 697 19.77 -9.66 16.22
C LEU A 697 20.32 -11.09 16.17
N ALA A 698 20.53 -11.71 17.34
CA ALA A 698 21.08 -13.06 17.45
C ALA A 698 20.07 -14.15 17.07
N VAL A 699 19.49 -14.06 15.86
CA VAL A 699 18.72 -15.13 15.27
C VAL A 699 19.63 -15.99 14.38
N SER A 700 19.43 -17.29 14.37
CA SER A 700 20.37 -18.25 13.76
C SER A 700 20.64 -17.96 12.28
N TYR A 701 19.63 -17.54 11.54
CA TYR A 701 19.72 -17.27 10.11
C TYR A 701 20.33 -15.90 9.78
N ASP A 702 20.14 -14.90 10.63
CA ASP A 702 20.67 -13.56 10.40
C ASP A 702 22.19 -13.50 10.68
N LYS A 703 22.65 -14.32 11.61
CA LYS A 703 24.06 -14.44 11.97
C LYS A 703 24.97 -14.79 10.78
N THR A 704 24.46 -15.53 9.82
CA THR A 704 25.22 -15.97 8.63
C THR A 704 25.45 -14.81 7.66
N TYR A 705 24.54 -13.84 7.61
CA TYR A 705 24.53 -12.78 6.61
C TYR A 705 24.95 -11.41 7.19
N TYR A 706 24.94 -11.26 8.52
CA TYR A 706 25.26 -10.00 9.19
C TYR A 706 26.77 -9.78 9.22
N ASP A 707 27.28 -9.14 8.18
CA ASP A 707 28.66 -8.71 8.04
C ASP A 707 28.76 -7.16 8.01
N LYS A 708 29.96 -6.63 7.80
CA LYS A 708 30.20 -5.18 7.71
C LYS A 708 29.44 -4.49 6.58
N ASP A 709 29.01 -5.23 5.57
CA ASP A 709 28.33 -4.71 4.40
C ASP A 709 26.81 -4.96 4.44
N TYR A 710 26.31 -5.59 5.49
CA TYR A 710 24.90 -5.90 5.67
C TYR A 710 24.00 -4.66 5.55
N VAL A 711 24.27 -3.64 6.37
CA VAL A 711 23.53 -2.37 6.38
C VAL A 711 23.69 -1.62 5.05
N LYS A 712 24.87 -1.73 4.43
CA LYS A 712 25.12 -1.11 3.12
C LYS A 712 24.25 -1.74 2.02
N ARG A 713 24.04 -3.06 2.04
CA ARG A 713 23.12 -3.73 1.09
C ARG A 713 21.68 -3.25 1.26
N GLU A 714 21.24 -3.02 2.49
CA GLU A 714 19.92 -2.48 2.77
C GLU A 714 19.72 -1.09 2.13
N ILE A 715 20.69 -0.19 2.28
CA ILE A 715 20.63 1.16 1.72
C ILE A 715 20.62 1.12 0.19
N PHE A 716 21.44 0.26 -0.43
CA PHE A 716 21.41 0.09 -1.88
C PHE A 716 20.04 -0.42 -2.34
N GLY A 717 19.40 -1.31 -1.58
CA GLY A 717 18.04 -1.76 -1.86
C GLY A 717 17.03 -0.62 -1.84
N VAL A 718 17.12 0.29 -0.86
CA VAL A 718 16.27 1.50 -0.82
C VAL A 718 16.51 2.39 -2.05
N ARG A 719 17.78 2.71 -2.31
CA ARG A 719 18.19 3.60 -3.40
C ARG A 719 17.74 3.08 -4.77
N ASP A 720 18.01 1.82 -5.04
CA ASP A 720 17.75 1.22 -6.36
C ASP A 720 16.24 1.00 -6.62
N ALA A 721 15.42 0.99 -5.57
CA ALA A 721 13.97 0.96 -5.70
C ALA A 721 13.40 2.34 -6.03
N ILE A 722 13.21 3.17 -5.03
CA ILE A 722 12.69 4.54 -5.15
C ILE A 722 13.27 5.32 -3.98
N ASP A 723 14.40 5.93 -4.17
CA ASP A 723 15.11 6.65 -3.12
C ASP A 723 14.39 7.94 -2.72
N ARG A 724 13.81 7.95 -1.53
CA ARG A 724 13.18 9.12 -0.91
C ARG A 724 13.66 9.34 0.53
N GLY A 725 14.77 8.71 0.87
CA GLY A 725 15.36 8.72 2.18
C GLY A 725 15.12 7.44 2.97
N TYR A 726 15.76 7.36 4.12
CA TYR A 726 15.71 6.22 5.05
C TYR A 726 16.11 6.65 6.45
N MET A 727 15.86 5.79 7.45
CA MET A 727 16.24 6.03 8.84
C MET A 727 16.90 4.79 9.44
N TYR A 728 18.08 4.95 10.03
CA TYR A 728 18.73 3.87 10.77
C TYR A 728 18.08 3.64 12.13
N TRP A 729 17.75 2.40 12.40
CA TRP A 729 17.29 1.99 13.72
C TRP A 729 18.38 1.20 14.46
N ASN A 730 18.76 1.67 15.64
CA ASN A 730 19.54 0.91 16.61
C ASN A 730 19.19 1.36 18.03
N ASN A 731 18.53 0.47 18.79
CA ASN A 731 18.09 0.78 20.16
C ASN A 731 19.25 0.96 21.17
N SER A 732 20.45 0.51 20.82
CA SER A 732 21.65 0.74 21.65
C SER A 732 22.39 2.04 21.31
N GLY A 733 22.03 2.72 20.23
CA GLY A 733 22.70 3.92 19.73
C GLY A 733 24.08 3.68 19.12
N LYS A 734 24.42 2.44 18.79
CA LYS A 734 25.71 2.08 18.19
C LYS A 734 25.56 1.97 16.68
N TYR A 735 26.26 2.83 15.96
CA TYR A 735 26.18 2.94 14.50
C TYR A 735 27.51 2.57 13.83
N ASP A 736 28.17 1.52 14.31
CA ASP A 736 29.52 1.12 13.86
C ASP A 736 29.53 0.58 12.41
N TYR A 737 28.38 0.11 11.91
CA TYR A 737 28.25 -0.50 10.58
C TYR A 737 27.55 0.36 9.55
N ILE A 738 27.15 1.59 9.89
CA ILE A 738 26.64 2.52 8.90
C ILE A 738 27.77 3.07 8.04
N SER A 739 27.42 3.47 6.83
CA SER A 739 28.36 4.04 5.86
C SER A 739 27.76 5.30 5.25
N PRO A 740 28.58 6.17 4.67
CA PRO A 740 28.08 7.28 3.87
C PRO A 740 27.04 6.83 2.84
N ASP A 741 26.07 7.70 2.57
CA ASP A 741 25.06 7.46 1.53
C ASP A 741 25.77 7.13 0.21
N PRO A 742 25.39 6.07 -0.50
CA PRO A 742 26.08 5.64 -1.71
C PRO A 742 25.91 6.61 -2.89
N GLY A 743 24.93 7.53 -2.85
CA GLY A 743 24.63 8.42 -3.96
C GLY A 743 24.46 7.65 -5.26
N ASP A 744 25.17 8.07 -6.32
CA ASP A 744 25.14 7.44 -7.65
C ASP A 744 26.12 6.25 -7.81
N ALA A 745 26.75 5.78 -6.72
CA ALA A 745 27.69 4.66 -6.80
C ALA A 745 27.00 3.40 -7.34
N GLU A 746 27.68 2.65 -8.19
CA GLU A 746 27.16 1.35 -8.66
C GLU A 746 27.06 0.36 -7.47
N TYR A 747 26.07 -0.54 -7.56
CA TYR A 747 25.94 -1.63 -6.58
C TYR A 747 27.15 -2.55 -6.66
N PRO A 748 27.94 -2.71 -5.60
CA PRO A 748 29.27 -3.32 -5.70
C PRO A 748 29.27 -4.85 -5.54
N TYR A 749 28.11 -5.50 -5.37
CA TYR A 749 28.00 -6.91 -5.03
C TYR A 749 27.35 -7.75 -6.11
#